data_9190da9d0e474707a67f2ed636dab2f1
#
_entry.id   9190da9d0e474707a67f2ed636dab2f1
#
_cell.length_a   1.000
_cell.length_b   1.000
_cell.length_c   1.000
_cell.angle_alpha   90.00
_cell.angle_beta   90.00
_cell.angle_gamma   90.00
#
_symmetry.space_group_name_H-M   'P 1'
#
loop_
_entity.id
_entity.type
_entity.pdbx_description
1 polymer ?
#
loop_
_entity_poly.entity_id
_entity_poly.type
_entity_poly.pdbx_seq_one_letter_code
_entity_poly.pdbx_strand_id
1 'polypeptide(L)'
;MVHNDKVHNDTVADAQNNPTAPQPYVELGLKDDEYARICEILGRRPTDAELAMYSVMWSEHCSYKSSKVHLRYFGETTTEEMKSKMLAGIGENAGVIDIGDGHAVTFKVESHNHPSYVEPYQGAATGVGGIVRDIMAMGARPVAVMDQLRFGAADAPDTQRVLPGVVAGVGGYGNSLGLPNIGGETVFDASYAGNPLVNALCVGTLKVEDLKLAFASGAGNRVILFGSSTGLDGIGGVSVLGSASFEEGEERKLPAVQVGDPFAEKVLIECCLELYNAGVVVGIQDLGGAGLSCATSELASAGDGGMHIDLDKVHLRADNMTAAEILSSESQERMMAVVTPDNVDAFMAVCEKWEVMASDIGYVNESGRLTIAHQGEIVVDAPPRTMAEEGPVYERPFERPADQDELQQDPQLARPNTVMELREQWLKMVASPALCSREYITEQYDCYVRGNTVLAKDADAGVLRIDEETGRGIALATDASGRYTRLDPYRGAQLALAEAYRNVSVTGATPVAVSNCLNFGSPEDPAVMWQFSQAVRGLADGCAVVGTPVTGGNVSFYNQTGSVPILPTPVIAVLGTIDEVSTRIPQKLPAGDEQTYHLILAGAETKDELGGSIWQQAIHDELGGMPPEVDLEFEKKLGTAIASLRDNIAAAHDLSEGGLSQALAEFAMNSNTGLTVNPLLGMHYSSFLSDAESISAMDELVAEEMGQGEALTDERRAELTETVKNGGQRSAAEAAFVSLFSETASRVLLAVTPENYGEVMRALVDAELTAGWVGVTGTKDQQGQPMVRLNTAAMPSTPMSEQAALATDLGQPAEASATVSEGEEQTPGVDISVSVAELREVWTATLPALFSHAVGANSAV
;
A
#
# COMPACT_ATOMS: atom_id res chain seq x y z
N MET A 1 -15.46 55.22 -6.04
CA MET A 1 -14.02 55.19 -6.33
C MET A 1 -13.48 54.07 -5.45
N VAL A 2 -13.35 52.92 -6.00
CA VAL A 2 -12.65 51.81 -5.31
C VAL A 2 -11.18 52.15 -5.44
N HIS A 3 -10.52 52.43 -4.31
CA HIS A 3 -9.05 52.47 -4.32
C HIS A 3 -8.56 51.08 -4.69
N ASN A 4 -8.08 50.95 -5.92
CA ASN A 4 -7.26 49.82 -6.33
C ASN A 4 -5.88 50.08 -5.72
N ASP A 5 -5.71 49.78 -4.43
CA ASP A 5 -4.39 49.75 -3.85
C ASP A 5 -3.64 48.60 -4.51
N LYS A 6 -2.73 48.91 -5.44
CA LYS A 6 -1.86 47.91 -6.07
C LYS A 6 -1.10 47.19 -4.96
N VAL A 7 -1.11 45.86 -5.02
CA VAL A 7 -0.27 45.02 -4.14
C VAL A 7 1.18 45.43 -4.37
N HIS A 8 1.92 45.70 -3.31
CA HIS A 8 3.34 45.99 -3.40
C HIS A 8 4.10 44.69 -3.64
N ASN A 9 4.73 44.57 -4.82
CA ASN A 9 5.61 43.45 -5.12
C ASN A 9 7.03 43.78 -4.69
N ASP A 10 7.71 42.82 -4.05
CA ASP A 10 9.17 42.84 -3.91
C ASP A 10 9.76 42.34 -5.24
N THR A 11 10.40 43.27 -5.97
CA THR A 11 10.89 42.96 -7.32
C THR A 11 12.36 42.51 -7.32
N VAL A 12 12.80 41.90 -8.41
CA VAL A 12 14.23 41.59 -8.62
C VAL A 12 15.09 42.84 -8.54
N ALA A 13 14.60 43.97 -9.03
CA ALA A 13 15.30 45.27 -8.93
C ALA A 13 15.40 45.74 -7.46
N ASP A 14 14.32 45.56 -6.67
CA ASP A 14 14.35 45.90 -5.23
C ASP A 14 15.34 45.04 -4.48
N ALA A 15 15.36 43.71 -4.78
CA ALA A 15 16.30 42.79 -4.18
C ALA A 15 17.77 43.12 -4.50
N GLN A 16 18.06 43.60 -5.69
CA GLN A 16 19.39 44.10 -6.07
C GLN A 16 19.77 45.39 -5.37
N ASN A 17 18.82 46.33 -5.27
CA ASN A 17 19.06 47.66 -4.65
C ASN A 17 19.13 47.58 -3.12
N ASN A 18 18.49 46.58 -2.49
CA ASN A 18 18.43 46.39 -1.04
C ASN A 18 18.93 44.99 -0.62
N PRO A 19 20.19 44.62 -0.86
CA PRO A 19 20.70 43.26 -0.70
C PRO A 19 20.75 42.78 0.76
N THR A 20 20.63 43.68 1.74
CA THR A 20 20.71 43.38 3.18
C THR A 20 19.38 43.54 3.91
N ALA A 21 18.28 43.72 3.18
CA ALA A 21 16.98 43.79 3.82
C ALA A 21 16.68 42.46 4.55
N PRO A 22 16.20 42.49 5.81
CA PRO A 22 15.85 41.25 6.54
C PRO A 22 14.67 40.53 5.86
N GLN A 23 14.71 39.18 5.87
CA GLN A 23 13.69 38.36 5.29
C GLN A 23 13.24 37.25 6.29
N PRO A 24 11.98 36.79 6.25
CA PRO A 24 11.40 35.86 7.20
C PRO A 24 11.69 34.39 6.82
N TYR A 25 12.90 34.06 6.38
CA TYR A 25 13.22 32.72 5.87
C TYR A 25 13.09 31.60 6.94
N VAL A 26 13.35 31.91 8.21
CA VAL A 26 13.18 30.97 9.32
C VAL A 26 11.70 30.68 9.56
N GLU A 27 10.84 31.69 9.48
CA GLU A 27 9.38 31.54 9.61
C GLU A 27 8.78 30.72 8.45
N LEU A 28 9.46 30.73 7.30
CA LEU A 28 9.13 29.92 6.13
C LEU A 28 9.77 28.51 6.16
N GLY A 29 10.48 28.13 7.23
CA GLY A 29 11.06 26.80 7.41
C GLY A 29 12.44 26.57 6.77
N LEU A 30 13.10 27.63 6.27
CA LEU A 30 14.47 27.54 5.75
C LEU A 30 15.50 27.70 6.88
N LYS A 31 16.62 26.97 6.76
CA LYS A 31 17.78 27.08 7.65
C LYS A 31 18.74 28.19 7.19
N ASP A 32 19.61 28.63 8.07
CA ASP A 32 20.60 29.70 7.77
C ASP A 32 21.52 29.37 6.59
N ASP A 33 21.95 28.12 6.49
CA ASP A 33 22.80 27.62 5.41
C ASP A 33 22.04 27.49 4.09
N GLU A 34 20.77 27.06 4.12
CA GLU A 34 19.88 27.02 2.96
C GLU A 34 19.65 28.43 2.41
N TYR A 35 19.35 29.41 3.28
CA TYR A 35 19.17 30.80 2.88
C TYR A 35 20.45 31.41 2.30
N ALA A 36 21.60 31.13 2.92
CA ALA A 36 22.89 31.60 2.40
C ALA A 36 23.18 31.05 1.00
N ARG A 37 22.87 29.75 0.77
CA ARG A 37 23.00 29.10 -0.53
C ARG A 37 22.06 29.71 -1.58
N ILE A 38 20.82 30.04 -1.23
CA ILE A 38 19.89 30.75 -2.12
C ILE A 38 20.46 32.08 -2.56
N CYS A 39 21.00 32.90 -1.61
CA CYS A 39 21.64 34.16 -1.90
C CYS A 39 22.87 34.01 -2.84
N GLU A 40 23.65 32.94 -2.66
CA GLU A 40 24.80 32.62 -3.55
C GLU A 40 24.31 32.27 -4.96
N ILE A 41 23.30 31.43 -5.10
CA ILE A 41 22.71 31.04 -6.39
C ILE A 41 22.19 32.26 -7.16
N LEU A 42 21.48 33.16 -6.48
CA LEU A 42 20.87 34.33 -7.09
C LEU A 42 21.86 35.50 -7.29
N GLY A 43 23.00 35.51 -6.57
CA GLY A 43 23.95 36.61 -6.53
C GLY A 43 23.39 37.85 -5.82
N ARG A 44 22.27 37.72 -5.12
CA ARG A 44 21.55 38.76 -4.37
C ARG A 44 20.65 38.10 -3.33
N ARG A 45 19.97 38.87 -2.49
CA ARG A 45 18.87 38.29 -1.70
C ARG A 45 17.74 37.82 -2.62
N PRO A 46 16.99 36.82 -2.26
CA PRO A 46 15.75 36.47 -2.97
C PRO A 46 14.71 37.59 -2.85
N THR A 47 13.77 37.64 -3.79
CA THR A 47 12.52 38.39 -3.60
C THR A 47 11.59 37.59 -2.65
N ASP A 48 10.49 38.21 -2.21
CA ASP A 48 9.50 37.49 -1.38
C ASP A 48 8.90 36.30 -2.16
N ALA A 49 8.67 36.44 -3.47
CA ALA A 49 8.17 35.36 -4.34
C ALA A 49 9.22 34.23 -4.50
N GLU A 50 10.48 34.57 -4.76
CA GLU A 50 11.57 33.59 -4.85
C GLU A 50 11.79 32.88 -3.52
N LEU A 51 11.74 33.61 -2.40
CA LEU A 51 11.91 33.03 -1.07
C LEU A 51 10.79 32.03 -0.78
N ALA A 52 9.53 32.35 -1.11
CA ALA A 52 8.41 31.46 -0.98
C ALA A 52 8.56 30.20 -1.86
N MET A 53 8.97 30.34 -3.12
CA MET A 53 9.25 29.21 -4.01
C MET A 53 10.35 28.32 -3.48
N TYR A 54 11.51 28.86 -3.10
CA TYR A 54 12.59 28.05 -2.53
C TYR A 54 12.19 27.37 -1.23
N SER A 55 11.43 28.04 -0.36
CA SER A 55 10.95 27.50 0.90
C SER A 55 10.12 26.24 0.67
N VAL A 56 9.15 26.29 -0.22
CA VAL A 56 8.28 25.15 -0.47
C VAL A 56 8.99 24.06 -1.28
N MET A 57 9.77 24.40 -2.31
CA MET A 57 10.50 23.43 -3.14
C MET A 57 11.65 22.74 -2.38
N TRP A 58 12.26 23.40 -1.38
CA TRP A 58 13.30 22.83 -0.53
C TRP A 58 12.74 22.27 0.79
N SER A 59 11.41 22.20 0.94
CA SER A 59 10.80 21.48 2.05
C SER A 59 11.18 19.99 2.00
N GLU A 60 11.04 19.27 3.11
CA GLU A 60 11.32 17.83 3.16
C GLU A 60 10.43 17.05 2.17
N HIS A 61 9.18 17.47 2.06
CA HIS A 61 8.18 16.80 1.22
C HIS A 61 8.50 16.91 -0.28
N CYS A 62 8.87 18.12 -0.78
CA CYS A 62 9.15 18.31 -2.20
C CYS A 62 10.57 17.88 -2.60
N SER A 63 11.59 18.18 -1.78
CA SER A 63 12.99 17.95 -2.14
C SER A 63 13.52 16.57 -1.76
N TYR A 64 12.81 15.84 -0.87
CA TYR A 64 13.31 14.57 -0.31
C TYR A 64 14.70 14.70 0.31
N LYS A 65 15.01 15.89 0.89
CA LYS A 65 16.37 16.25 1.30
C LYS A 65 17.03 15.31 2.30
N SER A 66 16.24 14.65 3.17
CA SER A 66 16.74 13.67 4.15
C SER A 66 16.69 12.23 3.64
N SER A 67 15.83 11.90 2.68
CA SER A 67 15.62 10.53 2.20
C SER A 67 16.37 10.19 0.91
N LYS A 68 16.66 11.19 0.07
CA LYS A 68 17.27 11.02 -1.28
C LYS A 68 18.55 10.17 -1.28
N VAL A 69 19.36 10.25 -0.22
CA VAL A 69 20.60 9.46 -0.07
C VAL A 69 20.28 7.95 -0.01
N HIS A 70 19.21 7.57 0.69
CA HIS A 70 18.78 6.18 0.84
C HIS A 70 17.98 5.70 -0.38
N LEU A 71 17.11 6.56 -0.93
CA LEU A 71 16.26 6.21 -2.08
C LEU A 71 17.03 5.85 -3.35
N ARG A 72 18.27 6.36 -3.51
CA ARG A 72 19.17 5.96 -4.61
C ARG A 72 19.37 4.46 -4.71
N TYR A 73 19.25 3.74 -3.60
CA TYR A 73 19.43 2.28 -3.55
C TYR A 73 18.40 1.54 -4.42
N PHE A 74 17.19 2.05 -4.61
CA PHE A 74 16.23 1.49 -5.56
C PHE A 74 16.78 1.45 -6.99
N GLY A 75 17.43 2.54 -7.43
CA GLY A 75 18.06 2.59 -8.75
C GLY A 75 19.28 1.67 -8.90
N GLU A 76 20.02 1.44 -7.82
CA GLU A 76 21.20 0.56 -7.80
C GLU A 76 20.80 -0.91 -7.89
N THR A 77 19.65 -1.32 -7.33
CA THR A 77 19.18 -2.72 -7.33
C THR A 77 18.29 -3.05 -8.52
N THR A 78 17.74 -2.06 -9.22
CA THR A 78 16.90 -2.27 -10.41
C THR A 78 17.74 -2.82 -11.57
N THR A 79 17.45 -4.03 -12.01
CA THR A 79 18.16 -4.73 -13.09
C THR A 79 17.80 -4.15 -14.47
N GLU A 80 18.62 -4.45 -15.49
CA GLU A 80 18.33 -4.03 -16.88
C GLU A 80 17.05 -4.68 -17.42
N GLU A 81 16.72 -5.90 -17.00
CA GLU A 81 15.47 -6.56 -17.34
C GLU A 81 14.26 -5.80 -16.79
N MET A 82 14.31 -5.41 -15.51
CA MET A 82 13.28 -4.60 -14.87
C MET A 82 13.11 -3.25 -15.58
N LYS A 83 14.23 -2.55 -15.88
CA LYS A 83 14.22 -1.27 -16.61
C LYS A 83 13.60 -1.39 -17.99
N SER A 84 13.77 -2.52 -18.68
CA SER A 84 13.27 -2.70 -20.04
C SER A 84 11.74 -2.65 -20.16
N LYS A 85 11.01 -2.88 -19.05
CA LYS A 85 9.55 -2.81 -19.00
C LYS A 85 9.04 -1.43 -18.55
N MET A 86 9.91 -0.60 -17.99
CA MET A 86 9.55 0.73 -17.50
C MET A 86 9.59 1.74 -18.64
N LEU A 87 8.46 2.41 -18.89
CA LEU A 87 8.36 3.51 -19.85
C LEU A 87 8.63 4.87 -19.20
N ALA A 88 8.28 5.01 -17.94
CA ALA A 88 8.62 6.13 -17.07
C ALA A 88 8.87 5.61 -15.65
N GLY A 89 9.73 6.25 -14.89
CA GLY A 89 10.14 5.81 -13.56
C GLY A 89 10.29 6.96 -12.57
N ILE A 90 11.15 6.75 -11.59
CA ILE A 90 11.41 7.71 -10.50
C ILE A 90 11.87 9.05 -11.11
N GLY A 91 11.18 10.14 -10.75
CA GLY A 91 11.43 11.49 -11.24
C GLY A 91 10.31 12.06 -12.11
N GLU A 92 9.37 11.23 -12.56
CA GLU A 92 8.13 11.63 -13.22
C GLU A 92 6.96 11.65 -12.22
N ASN A 93 5.80 12.20 -12.59
CA ASN A 93 4.62 12.28 -11.73
C ASN A 93 4.19 10.90 -11.21
N ALA A 94 4.23 9.89 -12.07
CA ALA A 94 4.00 8.48 -11.69
C ALA A 94 4.83 7.54 -12.57
N GLY A 95 5.10 6.33 -12.07
CA GLY A 95 5.74 5.29 -12.85
C GLY A 95 4.81 4.70 -13.91
N VAL A 96 5.34 4.32 -15.06
CA VAL A 96 4.60 3.70 -16.16
C VAL A 96 5.29 2.42 -16.60
N ILE A 97 4.50 1.34 -16.69
CA ILE A 97 4.98 0.01 -17.08
C ILE A 97 4.31 -0.43 -18.38
N ASP A 98 5.10 -0.96 -19.30
CA ASP A 98 4.59 -1.62 -20.50
C ASP A 98 4.02 -3.01 -20.12
N ILE A 99 2.76 -3.24 -20.43
CA ILE A 99 2.08 -4.50 -20.18
C ILE A 99 1.83 -5.32 -21.46
N GLY A 100 2.39 -4.89 -22.57
CA GLY A 100 2.30 -5.56 -23.88
C GLY A 100 1.13 -5.08 -24.75
N ASP A 101 1.15 -5.46 -26.02
CA ASP A 101 0.14 -5.14 -27.05
C ASP A 101 -0.15 -3.64 -27.20
N GLY A 102 0.85 -2.77 -26.91
CA GLY A 102 0.75 -1.33 -26.98
C GLY A 102 -0.04 -0.68 -25.84
N HIS A 103 -0.32 -1.42 -24.79
CA HIS A 103 -0.94 -0.93 -23.56
C HIS A 103 0.10 -0.69 -22.45
N ALA A 104 -0.11 0.36 -21.68
CA ALA A 104 0.68 0.66 -20.49
C ALA A 104 -0.23 0.98 -19.30
N VAL A 105 0.31 0.78 -18.11
CA VAL A 105 -0.35 1.10 -16.84
C VAL A 105 0.54 2.03 -16.05
N THR A 106 -0.07 3.04 -15.47
CA THR A 106 0.55 3.94 -14.50
C THR A 106 -0.15 3.81 -13.16
N PHE A 107 0.60 3.82 -12.08
CA PHE A 107 0.03 3.79 -10.73
C PHE A 107 0.99 4.41 -9.73
N LYS A 108 0.43 5.00 -8.70
CA LYS A 108 1.21 5.62 -7.61
C LYS A 108 0.38 5.59 -6.33
N VAL A 109 1.07 5.44 -5.20
CA VAL A 109 0.50 5.64 -3.86
C VAL A 109 1.17 6.84 -3.22
N GLU A 110 0.39 7.71 -2.58
CA GLU A 110 0.87 8.94 -1.95
C GLU A 110 0.14 9.23 -0.64
N SER A 111 0.85 9.90 0.29
CA SER A 111 0.33 10.24 1.61
C SER A 111 -0.34 11.59 1.63
N HIS A 112 -1.47 11.68 2.34
CA HIS A 112 -2.14 12.95 2.69
C HIS A 112 -2.52 12.99 4.18
N ASN A 113 -1.56 12.66 5.05
CA ASN A 113 -1.75 12.34 6.46
C ASN A 113 -2.18 13.58 7.30
N HIS A 114 -1.32 14.59 7.40
CA HIS A 114 -1.54 15.77 8.24
C HIS A 114 -2.79 16.58 7.84
N PRO A 115 -3.03 16.88 6.56
CA PRO A 115 -4.27 17.55 6.16
C PRO A 115 -5.53 16.78 6.54
N SER A 116 -5.49 15.43 6.44
CA SER A 116 -6.61 14.56 6.82
C SER A 116 -6.84 14.49 8.33
N TYR A 117 -5.84 14.77 9.16
CA TYR A 117 -6.03 14.91 10.59
C TYR A 117 -6.69 16.23 10.97
N VAL A 118 -6.29 17.32 10.31
CA VAL A 118 -6.80 18.68 10.55
C VAL A 118 -8.24 18.81 10.09
N GLU A 119 -8.53 18.46 8.84
CA GLU A 119 -9.85 18.51 8.22
C GLU A 119 -10.10 17.17 7.49
N PRO A 120 -10.68 16.18 8.19
CA PRO A 120 -10.70 14.80 7.71
C PRO A 120 -11.36 14.60 6.35
N TYR A 121 -12.49 15.26 6.08
CA TYR A 121 -13.16 15.12 4.79
C TYR A 121 -12.35 15.74 3.65
N GLN A 122 -11.98 17.02 3.77
CA GLN A 122 -11.27 17.72 2.71
C GLN A 122 -9.84 17.19 2.51
N GLY A 123 -9.16 16.88 3.61
CA GLY A 123 -7.82 16.29 3.54
C GLY A 123 -7.81 14.95 2.79
N ALA A 124 -8.73 14.06 3.09
CA ALA A 124 -8.82 12.78 2.40
C ALA A 124 -9.31 12.93 0.94
N ALA A 125 -10.29 13.82 0.71
CA ALA A 125 -10.79 14.12 -0.63
C ALA A 125 -9.69 14.64 -1.55
N THR A 126 -8.90 15.60 -1.09
CA THR A 126 -7.78 16.17 -1.87
C THR A 126 -6.61 15.18 -2.04
N GLY A 127 -6.41 14.27 -1.10
CA GLY A 127 -5.49 13.15 -1.28
C GLY A 127 -5.85 12.27 -2.48
N VAL A 128 -7.14 11.95 -2.64
CA VAL A 128 -7.63 11.21 -3.83
C VAL A 128 -7.49 12.06 -5.09
N GLY A 129 -7.87 13.36 -5.06
CA GLY A 129 -7.75 14.25 -6.21
C GLY A 129 -6.30 14.42 -6.69
N GLY A 130 -5.36 14.63 -5.77
CA GLY A 130 -3.93 14.78 -6.09
C GLY A 130 -3.36 13.57 -6.82
N ILE A 131 -3.62 12.37 -6.28
CA ILE A 131 -3.09 11.15 -6.90
C ILE A 131 -3.76 10.85 -8.25
N VAL A 132 -5.01 11.24 -8.45
CA VAL A 132 -5.70 11.13 -9.76
C VAL A 132 -5.05 12.06 -10.79
N ARG A 133 -4.68 13.28 -10.41
CA ARG A 133 -3.99 14.22 -11.30
C ARG A 133 -2.60 13.77 -11.71
N ASP A 134 -1.84 13.16 -10.81
CA ASP A 134 -0.56 12.52 -11.15
C ASP A 134 -0.71 11.50 -12.28
N ILE A 135 -1.75 10.66 -12.16
CA ILE A 135 -2.06 9.65 -13.19
C ILE A 135 -2.47 10.31 -14.51
N MET A 136 -3.25 11.39 -14.45
CA MET A 136 -3.63 12.17 -15.65
C MET A 136 -2.42 12.82 -16.31
N ALA A 137 -1.49 13.35 -15.53
CA ALA A 137 -0.27 13.99 -16.04
C ALA A 137 0.60 13.03 -16.86
N MET A 138 0.46 11.71 -16.66
CA MET A 138 1.12 10.69 -17.49
C MET A 138 0.42 10.40 -18.82
N GLY A 139 -0.67 11.08 -19.16
CA GLY A 139 -1.48 10.82 -20.35
C GLY A 139 -2.50 9.70 -20.17
N ALA A 140 -2.68 9.20 -18.97
CA ALA A 140 -3.52 8.06 -18.68
C ALA A 140 -4.95 8.44 -18.29
N ARG A 141 -5.90 7.52 -18.56
CA ARG A 141 -7.22 7.56 -17.95
C ARG A 141 -7.16 6.89 -16.58
N PRO A 142 -7.48 7.57 -15.49
CA PRO A 142 -7.69 6.94 -14.19
C PRO A 142 -8.82 5.90 -14.29
N VAL A 143 -8.61 4.70 -13.72
CA VAL A 143 -9.57 3.58 -13.82
C VAL A 143 -10.00 3.01 -12.49
N ALA A 144 -9.21 3.17 -11.43
CA ALA A 144 -9.57 2.78 -10.07
C ALA A 144 -8.73 3.52 -9.02
N VAL A 145 -9.21 3.51 -7.79
CA VAL A 145 -8.50 3.98 -6.60
C VAL A 145 -8.46 2.89 -5.54
N MET A 146 -7.52 3.02 -4.61
CA MET A 146 -7.42 2.25 -3.36
C MET A 146 -6.98 3.20 -2.24
N ASP A 147 -7.17 2.79 -0.99
CA ASP A 147 -6.77 3.56 0.17
C ASP A 147 -6.05 2.68 1.22
N GLN A 148 -5.03 3.24 1.84
CA GLN A 148 -4.32 2.64 2.97
C GLN A 148 -4.47 3.56 4.18
N LEU A 149 -5.29 3.13 5.15
CA LEU A 149 -5.70 3.94 6.29
C LEU A 149 -5.16 3.35 7.59
N ARG A 150 -4.58 4.21 8.45
CA ARG A 150 -4.16 3.83 9.79
C ARG A 150 -4.66 4.85 10.78
N PHE A 151 -5.29 4.38 11.84
CA PHE A 151 -5.86 5.22 12.90
C PHE A 151 -5.39 4.74 14.27
N GLY A 152 -5.48 5.60 15.27
CA GLY A 152 -5.37 5.22 16.66
C GLY A 152 -6.34 4.09 17.05
N ALA A 153 -6.34 3.65 18.30
CA ALA A 153 -7.28 2.63 18.77
C ALA A 153 -8.72 2.96 18.32
N ALA A 154 -9.48 1.96 17.87
CA ALA A 154 -10.78 2.16 17.23
C ALA A 154 -11.82 2.83 18.17
N ASP A 155 -11.71 2.63 19.47
CA ASP A 155 -12.56 3.23 20.52
C ASP A 155 -12.05 4.60 21.02
N ALA A 156 -10.87 5.04 20.56
CA ALA A 156 -10.33 6.33 20.96
C ALA A 156 -11.18 7.49 20.41
N PRO A 157 -11.46 8.54 21.22
CA PRO A 157 -12.27 9.68 20.80
C PRO A 157 -11.74 10.38 19.56
N ASP A 158 -10.43 10.44 19.37
CA ASP A 158 -9.79 11.04 18.20
C ASP A 158 -10.03 10.21 16.93
N THR A 159 -9.90 8.89 17.01
CA THR A 159 -10.25 7.99 15.90
C THR A 159 -11.71 8.12 15.50
N GLN A 160 -12.61 8.19 16.49
CA GLN A 160 -14.06 8.39 16.23
C GLN A 160 -14.38 9.73 15.58
N ARG A 161 -13.55 10.76 15.79
CA ARG A 161 -13.66 12.06 15.12
C ARG A 161 -13.16 12.02 13.68
N VAL A 162 -12.01 11.37 13.46
CA VAL A 162 -11.26 11.47 12.20
C VAL A 162 -11.75 10.47 11.16
N LEU A 163 -11.88 9.18 11.53
CA LEU A 163 -12.19 8.11 10.58
C LEU A 163 -13.47 8.35 9.74
N PRO A 164 -14.62 8.75 10.31
CA PRO A 164 -15.82 8.95 9.50
C PRO A 164 -15.63 10.03 8.42
N GLY A 165 -14.92 11.12 8.75
CA GLY A 165 -14.63 12.19 7.81
C GLY A 165 -13.67 11.75 6.71
N VAL A 166 -12.61 11.01 7.05
CA VAL A 166 -11.65 10.45 6.07
C VAL A 166 -12.34 9.52 5.09
N VAL A 167 -13.11 8.55 5.59
CA VAL A 167 -13.84 7.58 4.75
C VAL A 167 -14.86 8.29 3.84
N ALA A 168 -15.59 9.27 4.38
CA ALA A 168 -16.52 10.07 3.59
C ALA A 168 -15.81 10.92 2.52
N GLY A 169 -14.59 11.43 2.81
CA GLY A 169 -13.78 12.18 1.86
C GLY A 169 -13.28 11.31 0.71
N VAL A 170 -12.69 10.16 1.03
CA VAL A 170 -12.26 9.17 0.03
C VAL A 170 -13.42 8.72 -0.85
N GLY A 171 -14.51 8.25 -0.22
CA GLY A 171 -15.71 7.78 -0.94
C GLY A 171 -16.37 8.88 -1.74
N GLY A 172 -16.59 10.06 -1.14
CA GLY A 172 -17.24 11.18 -1.78
C GLY A 172 -16.51 11.67 -3.04
N TYR A 173 -15.19 11.74 -2.98
CA TYR A 173 -14.37 12.15 -4.13
C TYR A 173 -14.33 11.05 -5.20
N GLY A 174 -13.93 9.83 -4.86
CA GLY A 174 -13.81 8.72 -5.80
C GLY A 174 -15.13 8.36 -6.50
N ASN A 175 -16.24 8.28 -5.75
CA ASN A 175 -17.57 8.01 -6.28
C ASN A 175 -18.03 9.12 -7.27
N SER A 176 -17.75 10.39 -6.97
CA SER A 176 -18.10 11.52 -7.85
C SER A 176 -17.28 11.49 -9.16
N LEU A 177 -16.05 11.05 -9.11
CA LEU A 177 -15.22 10.84 -10.31
C LEU A 177 -15.70 9.63 -11.15
N GLY A 178 -16.49 8.73 -10.55
CA GLY A 178 -16.84 7.45 -11.17
C GLY A 178 -15.65 6.51 -11.22
N LEU A 179 -14.79 6.54 -10.22
CA LEU A 179 -13.67 5.62 -10.04
C LEU A 179 -14.02 4.57 -8.98
N PRO A 180 -14.00 3.27 -9.31
CA PRO A 180 -14.22 2.25 -8.31
C PRO A 180 -13.07 2.24 -7.29
N ASN A 181 -13.41 2.15 -6.01
CA ASN A 181 -12.44 1.78 -4.98
C ASN A 181 -12.41 0.25 -4.89
N ILE A 182 -11.29 -0.35 -5.29
CA ILE A 182 -11.19 -1.79 -5.51
C ILE A 182 -10.47 -2.55 -4.40
N GLY A 183 -10.03 -1.85 -3.36
CA GLY A 183 -9.34 -2.46 -2.24
C GLY A 183 -8.69 -1.42 -1.34
N GLY A 184 -7.75 -1.86 -0.57
CA GLY A 184 -7.08 -1.06 0.44
C GLY A 184 -7.19 -1.73 1.80
N GLU A 185 -6.70 -1.05 2.83
CA GLU A 185 -6.64 -1.59 4.17
C GLU A 185 -6.98 -0.53 5.20
N THR A 186 -7.57 -0.93 6.32
CA THR A 186 -7.75 -0.06 7.49
C THR A 186 -7.26 -0.76 8.75
N VAL A 187 -6.26 -0.16 9.39
CA VAL A 187 -5.61 -0.69 10.61
C VAL A 187 -5.85 0.23 11.80
N PHE A 188 -6.01 -0.37 12.96
CA PHE A 188 -6.14 0.32 14.24
C PHE A 188 -4.98 -0.05 15.17
N ASP A 189 -4.17 0.94 15.53
CA ASP A 189 -3.10 0.78 16.51
C ASP A 189 -2.89 2.09 17.27
N ALA A 190 -2.70 2.02 18.57
CA ALA A 190 -2.56 3.21 19.43
C ALA A 190 -1.42 4.16 18.99
N SER A 191 -0.40 3.65 18.32
CA SER A 191 0.73 4.43 17.80
C SER A 191 0.35 5.49 16.76
N TYR A 192 -0.78 5.34 16.08
CA TYR A 192 -1.28 6.32 15.10
C TYR A 192 -2.21 7.37 15.71
N ALA A 193 -2.38 7.37 17.03
CA ALA A 193 -3.18 8.38 17.73
C ALA A 193 -2.60 9.78 17.51
N GLY A 194 -3.44 10.73 17.09
CA GLY A 194 -3.01 12.11 16.81
C GLY A 194 -2.26 12.29 15.48
N ASN A 195 -1.88 11.21 14.81
CA ASN A 195 -1.24 11.23 13.50
C ASN A 195 -1.67 10.02 12.64
N PRO A 196 -2.93 10.00 12.15
CA PRO A 196 -3.40 8.94 11.29
C PRO A 196 -2.67 8.95 9.95
N LEU A 197 -2.57 7.79 9.32
CA LEU A 197 -2.09 7.69 7.95
C LEU A 197 -3.29 7.60 7.00
N VAL A 198 -3.27 8.43 5.97
CA VAL A 198 -4.22 8.45 4.87
C VAL A 198 -3.42 8.44 3.58
N ASN A 199 -3.23 7.26 3.02
CA ASN A 199 -2.51 7.10 1.78
C ASN A 199 -3.50 6.70 0.68
N ALA A 200 -3.53 7.47 -0.40
CA ALA A 200 -4.38 7.22 -1.55
C ALA A 200 -3.55 6.65 -2.71
N LEU A 201 -4.10 5.67 -3.40
CA LEU A 201 -3.54 5.09 -4.61
C LEU A 201 -4.50 5.31 -5.76
N CYS A 202 -3.95 5.66 -6.92
CA CYS A 202 -4.68 5.64 -8.18
C CYS A 202 -3.93 4.82 -9.23
N VAL A 203 -4.68 4.11 -10.06
CA VAL A 203 -4.19 3.40 -11.24
C VAL A 203 -4.88 3.91 -12.48
N GLY A 204 -4.13 4.08 -13.56
CA GLY A 204 -4.63 4.49 -14.87
C GLY A 204 -4.07 3.68 -16.01
N THR A 205 -4.75 3.72 -17.14
CA THR A 205 -4.37 3.00 -18.35
C THR A 205 -4.20 3.96 -19.52
N LEU A 206 -3.25 3.65 -20.39
CA LEU A 206 -2.97 4.45 -21.58
C LEU A 206 -2.46 3.54 -22.72
N LYS A 207 -2.49 4.04 -23.95
CA LYS A 207 -1.68 3.48 -25.01
C LYS A 207 -0.24 3.96 -24.85
N VAL A 208 0.74 3.14 -25.16
CA VAL A 208 2.17 3.52 -25.05
C VAL A 208 2.47 4.81 -25.81
N GLU A 209 1.82 5.04 -26.97
CA GLU A 209 1.96 6.23 -27.81
C GLU A 209 1.35 7.51 -27.19
N ASP A 210 0.46 7.36 -26.20
CA ASP A 210 -0.22 8.49 -25.54
C ASP A 210 0.53 8.98 -24.30
N LEU A 211 1.66 8.35 -23.93
CA LEU A 211 2.47 8.75 -22.78
C LEU A 211 2.83 10.22 -22.84
N LYS A 212 2.59 10.93 -21.74
CA LYS A 212 2.99 12.32 -21.52
C LYS A 212 4.00 12.37 -20.38
N LEU A 213 4.90 13.34 -20.46
CA LEU A 213 5.92 13.59 -19.46
C LEU A 213 5.93 15.07 -19.08
N ALA A 214 6.52 15.35 -17.92
CA ALA A 214 6.60 16.71 -17.37
C ALA A 214 7.86 17.44 -17.86
N PHE A 215 7.79 18.06 -19.06
CA PHE A 215 8.89 18.89 -19.57
C PHE A 215 8.40 20.09 -20.39
N ALA A 216 9.18 21.17 -20.40
CA ALA A 216 8.93 22.35 -21.19
C ALA A 216 10.05 22.53 -22.23
N SER A 217 9.84 21.99 -23.43
CA SER A 217 10.77 22.13 -24.58
C SER A 217 10.12 22.77 -25.79
N GLY A 218 10.95 23.31 -26.69
CA GLY A 218 10.55 24.05 -27.89
C GLY A 218 10.41 25.54 -27.61
N ALA A 219 11.48 26.29 -27.84
CA ALA A 219 11.47 27.75 -27.66
C ALA A 219 10.32 28.42 -28.44
N GLY A 220 9.52 29.20 -27.73
CA GLY A 220 8.29 29.81 -28.25
C GLY A 220 7.01 29.02 -27.98
N ASN A 221 7.09 27.77 -27.54
CA ASN A 221 5.91 27.02 -27.09
C ASN A 221 5.21 27.76 -25.94
N ARG A 222 3.89 27.69 -25.93
CA ARG A 222 3.05 28.40 -24.96
C ARG A 222 2.84 27.58 -23.72
N VAL A 223 2.73 28.26 -22.57
CA VAL A 223 2.42 27.64 -21.27
C VAL A 223 1.00 28.01 -20.91
N ILE A 224 0.14 27.00 -20.82
CA ILE A 224 -1.28 27.18 -20.56
C ILE A 224 -1.62 26.59 -19.17
N LEU A 225 -2.11 27.46 -18.30
CA LEU A 225 -2.72 27.05 -17.02
C LEU A 225 -4.22 26.83 -17.25
N PHE A 226 -4.76 25.68 -16.83
CA PHE A 226 -6.17 25.38 -16.99
C PHE A 226 -6.72 24.54 -15.82
N GLY A 227 -8.02 24.61 -15.62
CA GLY A 227 -8.72 24.01 -14.48
C GLY A 227 -9.40 25.06 -13.61
N SER A 228 -9.44 24.85 -12.31
CA SER A 228 -10.05 25.75 -11.34
C SER A 228 -9.25 27.06 -11.15
N SER A 229 -9.92 28.11 -10.65
CA SER A 229 -9.27 29.39 -10.34
C SER A 229 -8.36 29.27 -9.11
N THR A 230 -7.28 30.05 -9.12
CA THR A 230 -6.32 30.13 -8.02
C THR A 230 -6.88 30.96 -6.87
N GLY A 231 -6.91 30.38 -5.68
CA GLY A 231 -7.35 31.05 -4.42
C GLY A 231 -6.25 31.04 -3.37
N LEU A 232 -6.62 31.29 -2.12
CA LEU A 232 -5.70 31.29 -0.96
C LEU A 232 -5.60 29.92 -0.27
N ASP A 233 -6.10 28.87 -0.90
CA ASP A 233 -6.15 27.54 -0.30
C ASP A 233 -4.77 26.89 -0.24
N GLY A 234 -4.52 26.12 0.83
CA GLY A 234 -3.34 25.30 0.99
C GLY A 234 -2.03 26.06 1.11
N ILE A 235 -2.04 27.40 1.23
CA ILE A 235 -0.80 28.17 1.38
C ILE A 235 -0.08 27.73 2.65
N GLY A 236 1.12 27.19 2.48
CA GLY A 236 1.92 26.58 3.54
C GLY A 236 1.50 25.13 3.86
N GLY A 237 0.61 24.53 3.10
CA GLY A 237 0.21 23.13 3.30
C GLY A 237 1.39 22.17 3.30
N VAL A 238 2.18 22.16 2.24
CA VAL A 238 3.37 21.31 2.12
C VAL A 238 4.48 21.72 3.09
N SER A 239 4.75 23.01 3.24
CA SER A 239 5.86 23.48 4.08
C SER A 239 5.55 23.45 5.58
N VAL A 240 4.29 23.61 5.97
CA VAL A 240 3.85 23.68 7.38
C VAL A 240 3.24 22.35 7.82
N LEU A 241 2.26 21.81 7.09
CA LEU A 241 1.57 20.59 7.48
C LEU A 241 2.34 19.32 7.12
N GLY A 242 3.05 19.32 6.00
CA GLY A 242 3.80 18.16 5.51
C GLY A 242 5.26 18.07 6.01
N SER A 243 5.76 19.05 6.75
CA SER A 243 7.18 19.14 7.15
C SER A 243 7.41 19.47 8.62
N ALA A 244 6.36 19.43 9.44
CA ALA A 244 6.44 19.69 10.88
C ALA A 244 5.54 18.73 11.66
N SER A 245 5.94 18.37 12.89
CA SER A 245 5.13 17.59 13.81
C SER A 245 4.11 18.46 14.53
N PHE A 246 2.95 17.90 14.90
CA PHE A 246 1.97 18.58 15.73
C PHE A 246 2.41 18.61 17.19
N GLU A 247 2.25 19.77 17.85
CA GLU A 247 2.33 19.89 19.30
C GLU A 247 0.93 19.81 19.95
N GLU A 248 0.85 19.20 21.12
CA GLU A 248 -0.40 19.07 21.87
C GLU A 248 -0.95 20.46 22.26
N GLY A 249 -2.10 20.87 21.73
CA GLY A 249 -2.76 22.15 22.03
C GLY A 249 -2.52 23.30 21.04
N GLU A 250 -1.82 23.09 19.91
CA GLU A 250 -1.74 24.11 18.85
C GLU A 250 -3.11 24.36 18.19
N GLU A 251 -3.35 25.65 17.87
CA GLU A 251 -4.53 26.04 17.08
C GLU A 251 -4.43 25.44 15.66
N ARG A 252 -5.54 24.87 15.17
CA ARG A 252 -5.63 24.30 13.82
C ARG A 252 -5.41 25.39 12.77
N LYS A 253 -4.43 25.18 11.89
CA LYS A 253 -4.14 26.10 10.77
C LYS A 253 -5.02 25.77 9.57
N LEU A 254 -6.34 26.02 9.70
CA LEU A 254 -7.34 25.75 8.64
C LEU A 254 -7.02 26.36 7.27
N PRO A 255 -6.41 27.58 7.14
CA PRO A 255 -6.06 28.14 5.83
C PRO A 255 -5.03 27.32 5.05
N ALA A 256 -4.26 26.47 5.72
CA ALA A 256 -3.29 25.58 5.08
C ALA A 256 -3.93 24.28 4.51
N VAL A 257 -5.23 24.07 4.71
CA VAL A 257 -5.93 22.92 4.16
C VAL A 257 -6.44 23.23 2.75
N GLN A 258 -6.19 22.30 1.86
CA GLN A 258 -6.72 22.31 0.48
C GLN A 258 -8.21 21.98 0.49
N VAL A 259 -8.95 22.45 -0.54
CA VAL A 259 -10.37 22.14 -0.74
C VAL A 259 -10.53 21.48 -2.10
N GLY A 260 -11.08 20.27 -2.11
CA GLY A 260 -11.31 19.50 -3.33
C GLY A 260 -12.71 19.66 -3.90
N ASP A 261 -12.80 19.76 -5.24
CA ASP A 261 -14.04 19.75 -6.01
C ASP A 261 -14.04 18.58 -7.00
N PRO A 262 -14.64 17.42 -6.62
CA PRO A 262 -14.62 16.23 -7.48
C PRO A 262 -15.39 16.43 -8.79
N PHE A 263 -16.33 17.37 -8.88
CA PHE A 263 -17.00 17.66 -10.14
C PHE A 263 -16.07 18.38 -11.10
N ALA A 264 -15.32 19.39 -10.63
CA ALA A 264 -14.31 20.07 -11.44
C ALA A 264 -13.22 19.10 -11.91
N GLU A 265 -12.75 18.21 -11.03
CA GLU A 265 -11.79 17.16 -11.37
C GLU A 265 -12.33 16.20 -12.44
N LYS A 266 -13.60 15.78 -12.33
CA LYS A 266 -14.24 14.89 -13.32
C LYS A 266 -14.27 15.53 -14.71
N VAL A 267 -14.61 16.79 -14.79
CA VAL A 267 -14.63 17.56 -16.04
C VAL A 267 -13.20 17.72 -16.58
N LEU A 268 -12.23 17.98 -15.69
CA LEU A 268 -10.83 18.14 -16.04
C LEU A 268 -10.24 16.83 -16.61
N ILE A 269 -10.60 15.66 -16.07
CA ILE A 269 -10.22 14.35 -16.62
C ILE A 269 -10.63 14.24 -18.08
N GLU A 270 -11.90 14.50 -18.40
CA GLU A 270 -12.41 14.34 -19.77
C GLU A 270 -11.80 15.40 -20.71
N CYS A 271 -11.57 16.62 -20.24
CA CYS A 271 -10.87 17.66 -20.97
C CYS A 271 -9.43 17.23 -21.33
N CYS A 272 -8.66 16.75 -20.35
CA CYS A 272 -7.27 16.28 -20.57
C CYS A 272 -7.21 15.14 -21.57
N LEU A 273 -8.09 14.15 -21.46
CA LEU A 273 -8.13 13.01 -22.38
C LEU A 273 -8.46 13.43 -23.81
N GLU A 274 -9.36 14.41 -24.01
CA GLU A 274 -9.64 14.96 -25.33
C GLU A 274 -8.43 15.74 -25.89
N LEU A 275 -7.72 16.51 -25.05
CA LEU A 275 -6.50 17.20 -25.42
C LEU A 275 -5.38 16.23 -25.84
N TYR A 276 -5.24 15.10 -25.16
CA TYR A 276 -4.28 14.04 -25.52
C TYR A 276 -4.63 13.41 -26.87
N ASN A 277 -5.89 13.02 -27.04
CA ASN A 277 -6.38 12.46 -28.29
C ASN A 277 -6.23 13.43 -29.49
N ALA A 278 -6.35 14.73 -29.25
CA ALA A 278 -6.12 15.77 -30.27
C ALA A 278 -4.63 15.97 -30.60
N GLY A 279 -3.71 15.41 -29.81
CA GLY A 279 -2.26 15.53 -30.01
C GLY A 279 -1.70 16.94 -29.85
N VAL A 280 -2.37 17.80 -29.06
CA VAL A 280 -2.01 19.23 -28.91
C VAL A 280 -1.10 19.50 -27.71
N VAL A 281 -0.84 18.52 -26.84
CA VAL A 281 -0.02 18.64 -25.64
C VAL A 281 1.40 18.16 -25.91
N VAL A 282 2.39 19.01 -25.65
CA VAL A 282 3.83 18.69 -25.74
C VAL A 282 4.33 18.13 -24.42
N GLY A 283 4.04 18.79 -23.30
CA GLY A 283 4.35 18.36 -21.94
C GLY A 283 3.27 18.83 -20.99
N ILE A 284 3.14 18.20 -19.84
CA ILE A 284 2.08 18.52 -18.88
C ILE A 284 2.51 18.19 -17.46
N GLN A 285 2.03 18.99 -16.51
CA GLN A 285 2.24 18.84 -15.08
C GLN A 285 0.94 19.14 -14.35
N ASP A 286 0.66 18.44 -13.28
CA ASP A 286 -0.42 18.79 -12.36
C ASP A 286 0.01 19.92 -11.40
N LEU A 287 -0.95 20.54 -10.73
CA LEU A 287 -0.72 21.46 -9.64
C LEU A 287 -1.30 20.86 -8.35
N GLY A 288 -0.47 20.11 -7.64
CA GLY A 288 -0.74 19.59 -6.31
C GLY A 288 -0.09 20.44 -5.23
N GLY A 289 0.76 19.82 -4.43
CA GLY A 289 1.59 20.51 -3.45
C GLY A 289 2.51 21.55 -4.10
N ALA A 290 2.71 22.66 -3.43
CA ALA A 290 3.49 23.82 -3.92
C ALA A 290 2.92 24.52 -5.18
N GLY A 291 1.82 24.07 -5.73
CA GLY A 291 1.07 24.77 -6.80
C GLY A 291 1.90 25.20 -8.01
N LEU A 292 1.81 26.49 -8.38
CA LEU A 292 2.56 27.06 -9.51
C LEU A 292 4.08 27.05 -9.29
N SER A 293 4.55 27.07 -8.05
CA SER A 293 5.99 27.00 -7.75
C SER A 293 6.58 25.68 -8.23
N CYS A 294 5.91 24.57 -7.95
CA CYS A 294 6.29 23.23 -8.39
C CYS A 294 6.20 23.11 -9.91
N ALA A 295 5.01 23.32 -10.47
CA ALA A 295 4.76 23.10 -11.89
C ALA A 295 5.66 23.93 -12.82
N THR A 296 5.93 25.22 -12.49
CA THR A 296 6.79 26.06 -13.31
C THR A 296 8.26 25.70 -13.19
N SER A 297 8.75 25.36 -11.99
CA SER A 297 10.17 25.03 -11.80
C SER A 297 10.50 23.64 -12.37
N GLU A 298 9.63 22.66 -12.20
CA GLU A 298 9.85 21.30 -12.71
C GLU A 298 9.78 21.23 -14.23
N LEU A 299 8.72 21.77 -14.84
CA LEU A 299 8.61 21.83 -16.29
C LEU A 299 9.81 22.54 -16.95
N ALA A 300 10.22 23.68 -16.39
CA ALA A 300 11.38 24.41 -16.91
C ALA A 300 12.70 23.67 -16.68
N SER A 301 12.85 22.97 -15.54
CA SER A 301 14.06 22.20 -15.20
C SER A 301 14.24 20.99 -16.12
N ALA A 302 13.18 20.22 -16.35
CA ALA A 302 13.21 19.02 -17.18
C ALA A 302 13.21 19.29 -18.71
N GLY A 303 12.96 20.54 -19.12
CA GLY A 303 12.91 20.94 -20.54
C GLY A 303 14.17 21.66 -21.03
N ASP A 304 13.97 22.74 -21.83
CA ASP A 304 15.06 23.53 -22.41
C ASP A 304 15.73 24.50 -21.39
N GLY A 305 15.29 24.44 -20.11
CA GLY A 305 15.87 25.16 -18.98
C GLY A 305 15.46 26.62 -18.88
N GLY A 306 14.51 27.10 -19.67
CA GLY A 306 14.02 28.48 -19.62
C GLY A 306 12.51 28.59 -19.82
N MET A 307 11.90 29.50 -19.03
CA MET A 307 10.46 29.78 -19.10
C MET A 307 10.16 31.20 -18.66
N HIS A 308 9.20 31.84 -19.27
CA HIS A 308 8.66 33.13 -18.82
C HIS A 308 7.16 32.98 -18.51
N ILE A 309 6.76 33.44 -17.33
CA ILE A 309 5.36 33.37 -16.82
C ILE A 309 4.90 34.78 -16.45
N ASP A 310 3.65 35.10 -16.76
CA ASP A 310 2.95 36.34 -16.46
C ASP A 310 1.76 36.03 -15.51
N LEU A 311 1.93 36.35 -14.21
CA LEU A 311 0.92 36.09 -13.19
C LEU A 311 -0.34 36.95 -13.36
N ASP A 312 -0.28 38.05 -14.11
CA ASP A 312 -1.45 38.89 -14.39
C ASP A 312 -2.50 38.14 -15.23
N LYS A 313 -2.11 37.01 -15.85
CA LYS A 313 -2.97 36.16 -16.66
C LYS A 313 -3.55 34.96 -15.91
N VAL A 314 -3.14 34.74 -14.67
CA VAL A 314 -3.68 33.66 -13.83
C VAL A 314 -5.09 34.03 -13.40
N HIS A 315 -6.05 33.13 -13.58
CA HIS A 315 -7.40 33.31 -13.08
C HIS A 315 -7.43 33.21 -11.54
N LEU A 316 -7.71 34.33 -10.88
CA LEU A 316 -7.76 34.43 -9.43
C LEU A 316 -9.23 34.45 -8.96
N ARG A 317 -9.49 33.79 -7.83
CA ARG A 317 -10.78 33.86 -7.11
C ARG A 317 -10.73 34.70 -5.82
N ALA A 318 -9.54 35.19 -5.48
CA ALA A 318 -9.36 36.14 -4.39
C ALA A 318 -8.74 37.43 -4.93
N ASP A 319 -9.21 38.59 -4.41
CA ASP A 319 -8.67 39.89 -4.79
C ASP A 319 -7.34 40.16 -4.10
N ASN A 320 -6.47 40.89 -4.76
CA ASN A 320 -5.22 41.43 -4.20
C ASN A 320 -4.22 40.37 -3.71
N MET A 321 -4.17 39.18 -4.34
CA MET A 321 -3.15 38.20 -4.06
C MET A 321 -1.76 38.71 -4.45
N THR A 322 -0.78 38.51 -3.57
CA THR A 322 0.63 38.78 -3.84
C THR A 322 1.22 37.76 -4.80
N ALA A 323 2.35 38.05 -5.44
CA ALA A 323 3.05 37.05 -6.27
C ALA A 323 3.40 35.77 -5.49
N ALA A 324 3.85 35.93 -4.23
CA ALA A 324 4.16 34.79 -3.35
C ALA A 324 2.91 33.93 -3.07
N GLU A 325 1.76 34.53 -2.78
CA GLU A 325 0.51 33.80 -2.55
C GLU A 325 0.01 33.09 -3.81
N ILE A 326 0.08 33.71 -5.00
CA ILE A 326 -0.29 33.08 -6.26
C ILE A 326 0.57 31.84 -6.55
N LEU A 327 1.88 31.96 -6.33
CA LEU A 327 2.84 30.89 -6.60
C LEU A 327 2.77 29.76 -5.59
N SER A 328 2.45 30.07 -4.32
CA SER A 328 2.36 29.09 -3.24
C SER A 328 0.94 28.53 -3.02
N SER A 329 -0.05 29.01 -3.77
CA SER A 329 -1.42 28.49 -3.68
C SER A 329 -1.49 27.04 -4.13
N GLU A 330 -2.08 26.18 -3.30
CA GLU A 330 -2.32 24.78 -3.58
C GLU A 330 -3.79 24.52 -3.93
N SER A 331 -4.47 25.49 -4.56
CA SER A 331 -5.81 25.28 -5.10
C SER A 331 -5.81 24.09 -6.04
N GLN A 332 -6.74 23.18 -5.81
CA GLN A 332 -6.81 21.88 -6.47
C GLN A 332 -7.43 21.98 -7.88
N GLU A 333 -7.50 20.88 -8.59
CA GLU A 333 -8.11 20.71 -9.92
C GLU A 333 -7.50 21.65 -10.97
N ARG A 334 -6.18 21.80 -10.97
CA ARG A 334 -5.44 22.61 -11.93
C ARG A 334 -4.33 21.79 -12.60
N MET A 335 -4.11 22.08 -13.89
CA MET A 335 -3.03 21.50 -14.70
C MET A 335 -2.29 22.59 -15.46
N MET A 336 -1.03 22.35 -15.82
CA MET A 336 -0.22 23.22 -16.66
C MET A 336 0.29 22.44 -17.88
N ALA A 337 -0.03 22.90 -19.08
CA ALA A 337 0.39 22.28 -20.32
C ALA A 337 1.34 23.16 -21.13
N VAL A 338 2.28 22.51 -21.82
CA VAL A 338 3.11 23.11 -22.84
C VAL A 338 2.53 22.77 -24.22
N VAL A 339 2.27 23.78 -25.02
CA VAL A 339 1.54 23.69 -26.30
C VAL A 339 2.27 24.46 -27.40
N THR A 340 2.37 23.91 -28.61
CA THR A 340 2.94 24.66 -29.74
C THR A 340 2.07 25.87 -30.10
N PRO A 341 2.66 26.99 -30.59
CA PRO A 341 1.87 28.17 -30.95
C PRO A 341 0.72 27.87 -31.91
N ASP A 342 0.91 26.96 -32.84
CA ASP A 342 -0.10 26.59 -33.86
C ASP A 342 -1.29 25.81 -33.28
N ASN A 343 -1.11 25.19 -32.11
CA ASN A 343 -2.11 24.37 -31.44
C ASN A 343 -2.88 25.09 -30.31
N VAL A 344 -2.51 26.33 -29.97
CA VAL A 344 -3.15 27.08 -28.88
C VAL A 344 -4.64 27.23 -29.08
N ASP A 345 -5.08 27.64 -30.28
CA ASP A 345 -6.51 27.83 -30.57
C ASP A 345 -7.29 26.49 -30.45
N ALA A 346 -6.69 25.38 -30.87
CA ALA A 346 -7.30 24.05 -30.75
C ALA A 346 -7.39 23.62 -29.27
N PHE A 347 -6.34 23.86 -28.49
CA PHE A 347 -6.33 23.61 -27.04
C PHE A 347 -7.43 24.40 -26.33
N MET A 348 -7.50 25.72 -26.56
CA MET A 348 -8.50 26.61 -25.95
C MET A 348 -9.92 26.20 -26.35
N ALA A 349 -10.15 25.75 -27.58
CA ALA A 349 -11.46 25.29 -28.03
C ALA A 349 -11.93 24.02 -27.28
N VAL A 350 -11.01 23.09 -26.94
CA VAL A 350 -11.34 21.92 -26.12
C VAL A 350 -11.70 22.36 -24.70
N CYS A 351 -10.91 23.25 -24.10
CA CYS A 351 -11.22 23.80 -22.77
C CYS A 351 -12.58 24.51 -22.74
N GLU A 352 -12.89 25.32 -23.75
CA GLU A 352 -14.20 25.99 -23.87
C GLU A 352 -15.34 24.99 -24.00
N LYS A 353 -15.18 23.93 -24.78
CA LYS A 353 -16.17 22.85 -24.91
C LYS A 353 -16.50 22.20 -23.57
N TRP A 354 -15.51 21.96 -22.72
CA TRP A 354 -15.65 21.34 -21.41
C TRP A 354 -15.96 22.36 -20.29
N GLU A 355 -16.10 23.64 -20.61
CA GLU A 355 -16.28 24.75 -19.65
C GLU A 355 -15.12 24.82 -18.62
N VAL A 356 -13.90 24.38 -19.00
CA VAL A 356 -12.69 24.47 -18.21
C VAL A 356 -12.02 25.80 -18.46
N MET A 357 -11.77 26.57 -17.41
CA MET A 357 -11.01 27.83 -17.53
C MET A 357 -9.59 27.52 -18.01
N ALA A 358 -9.11 28.30 -18.98
CA ALA A 358 -7.75 28.18 -19.49
C ALA A 358 -7.15 29.54 -19.80
N SER A 359 -5.88 29.71 -19.55
CA SER A 359 -5.13 30.95 -19.80
C SER A 359 -3.73 30.68 -20.32
N ASP A 360 -3.34 31.35 -21.39
CA ASP A 360 -1.98 31.41 -21.90
C ASP A 360 -1.15 32.34 -21.02
N ILE A 361 -0.47 31.76 -20.03
CA ILE A 361 0.26 32.51 -19.00
C ILE A 361 1.73 32.73 -19.32
N GLY A 362 2.26 32.14 -20.42
CA GLY A 362 3.68 32.31 -20.68
C GLY A 362 4.22 31.56 -21.87
N TYR A 363 5.52 31.43 -21.94
CA TYR A 363 6.21 30.74 -23.04
C TYR A 363 7.56 30.14 -22.60
N VAL A 364 7.94 29.09 -23.32
CA VAL A 364 9.24 28.42 -23.18
C VAL A 364 10.32 29.18 -23.90
N ASN A 365 11.51 29.27 -23.33
CA ASN A 365 12.69 29.88 -23.97
C ASN A 365 13.98 29.12 -23.59
N GLU A 366 15.11 29.53 -24.19
CA GLU A 366 16.41 28.86 -23.97
C GLU A 366 17.33 29.69 -23.03
N SER A 367 16.75 30.53 -22.16
CA SER A 367 17.54 31.45 -21.32
C SER A 367 18.29 30.75 -20.18
N GLY A 368 17.92 29.52 -19.85
CA GLY A 368 18.38 28.81 -18.64
C GLY A 368 17.81 29.42 -17.36
N ARG A 369 16.75 30.23 -17.46
CA ARG A 369 16.15 30.93 -16.32
C ARG A 369 14.63 30.85 -16.36
N LEU A 370 14.04 30.63 -15.18
CA LEU A 370 12.64 30.85 -14.92
C LEU A 370 12.44 32.30 -14.53
N THR A 371 11.73 33.06 -15.37
CA THR A 371 11.36 34.44 -15.11
C THR A 371 9.87 34.57 -14.91
N ILE A 372 9.43 35.22 -13.84
CA ILE A 372 8.01 35.43 -13.55
C ILE A 372 7.74 36.90 -13.36
N ALA A 373 6.74 37.42 -14.05
CA ALA A 373 6.29 38.82 -13.96
C ALA A 373 4.95 38.90 -13.20
N HIS A 374 4.78 39.96 -12.43
CA HIS A 374 3.51 40.35 -11.82
C HIS A 374 3.38 41.88 -11.86
N GLN A 375 2.24 42.38 -12.33
CA GLN A 375 1.96 43.80 -12.55
C GLN A 375 3.01 44.51 -13.44
N GLY A 376 3.56 43.75 -14.40
CA GLY A 376 4.55 44.20 -15.33
C GLY A 376 6.00 44.29 -14.80
N GLU A 377 6.23 43.87 -13.54
CA GLU A 377 7.54 43.82 -12.89
C GLU A 377 8.02 42.37 -12.74
N ILE A 378 9.35 42.16 -12.84
CA ILE A 378 9.91 40.81 -12.63
C ILE A 378 10.04 40.53 -11.14
N VAL A 379 9.32 39.53 -10.68
CA VAL A 379 9.28 39.09 -9.27
C VAL A 379 10.09 37.82 -9.04
N VAL A 380 10.36 37.01 -10.09
CA VAL A 380 11.24 35.85 -10.03
C VAL A 380 12.21 35.87 -11.21
N ASP A 381 13.49 35.63 -10.95
CA ASP A 381 14.53 35.44 -11.95
C ASP A 381 15.59 34.49 -11.37
N ALA A 382 15.40 33.17 -11.59
CA ALA A 382 16.21 32.12 -10.98
C ALA A 382 16.47 30.96 -11.95
N PRO A 383 17.55 30.19 -11.78
CA PRO A 383 17.77 28.96 -12.51
C PRO A 383 16.76 27.88 -12.02
N PRO A 384 15.87 27.31 -12.85
CA PRO A 384 14.81 26.39 -12.40
C PRO A 384 15.36 25.12 -11.75
N ARG A 385 16.47 24.58 -12.25
CA ARG A 385 17.12 23.38 -11.69
C ARG A 385 17.47 23.50 -10.21
N THR A 386 17.83 24.71 -9.76
CA THR A 386 18.18 24.95 -8.35
C THR A 386 16.97 24.87 -7.41
N MET A 387 15.77 25.03 -7.93
CA MET A 387 14.52 24.84 -7.18
C MET A 387 14.07 23.38 -7.22
N ALA A 388 14.01 22.76 -8.41
CA ALA A 388 13.42 21.46 -8.62
C ALA A 388 14.39 20.27 -8.35
N GLU A 389 15.63 20.31 -8.85
CA GLU A 389 16.53 19.15 -8.84
C GLU A 389 17.70 19.30 -7.86
N GLU A 390 18.28 20.51 -7.80
CA GLU A 390 19.52 20.79 -7.09
C GLU A 390 19.29 21.32 -5.66
N GLY A 391 18.17 20.96 -5.05
CA GLY A 391 17.86 21.27 -3.66
C GLY A 391 18.91 20.72 -2.67
N PRO A 392 18.82 21.08 -1.39
CA PRO A 392 19.70 20.55 -0.36
C PRO A 392 19.55 19.01 -0.26
N VAL A 393 20.64 18.34 0.08
CA VAL A 393 20.66 16.89 0.38
C VAL A 393 21.38 16.71 1.71
N TYR A 394 20.72 16.11 2.66
CA TYR A 394 21.27 15.88 4.00
C TYR A 394 21.68 14.44 4.19
N GLU A 395 22.89 14.21 4.70
CA GLU A 395 23.32 12.95 5.26
C GLU A 395 22.92 12.93 6.75
N ARG A 396 21.68 12.51 7.01
CA ARG A 396 21.20 12.40 8.39
C ARG A 396 21.92 11.27 9.11
N PRO A 397 22.33 11.47 10.38
CA PRO A 397 22.82 10.37 11.19
C PRO A 397 21.71 9.32 11.36
N PHE A 398 22.09 8.05 11.37
CA PHE A 398 21.17 6.95 11.65
C PHE A 398 21.84 5.91 12.54
N GLU A 399 21.16 5.53 13.61
CA GLU A 399 21.67 4.60 14.62
C GLU A 399 20.56 3.61 15.00
N ARG A 400 20.93 2.34 15.16
CA ARG A 400 19.98 1.32 15.60
C ARG A 400 19.42 1.68 16.99
N PRO A 401 18.08 1.64 17.19
CA PRO A 401 17.47 1.96 18.48
C PRO A 401 18.04 1.13 19.61
N ALA A 402 18.25 1.75 20.77
CA ALA A 402 18.89 1.09 21.90
C ALA A 402 18.01 -0.03 22.52
N ASP A 403 16.70 0.08 22.36
CA ASP A 403 15.69 -0.87 22.83
C ASP A 403 15.41 -2.03 21.84
N GLN A 404 16.05 -2.01 20.66
CA GLN A 404 15.74 -2.96 19.59
C GLN A 404 16.02 -4.42 19.98
N ASP A 405 17.11 -4.69 20.72
CA ASP A 405 17.44 -6.04 21.16
C ASP A 405 16.47 -6.57 22.23
N GLU A 406 15.95 -5.69 23.08
CA GLU A 406 14.93 -6.03 24.08
C GLU A 406 13.59 -6.31 23.42
N LEU A 407 13.21 -5.46 22.47
CA LEU A 407 11.97 -5.59 21.71
C LEU A 407 11.91 -6.90 20.88
N GLN A 408 13.04 -7.35 20.37
CA GLN A 408 13.15 -8.59 19.60
C GLN A 408 13.16 -9.87 20.46
N GLN A 409 13.13 -9.76 21.77
CA GLN A 409 12.98 -10.93 22.65
C GLN A 409 11.53 -11.41 22.67
N ASP A 410 11.35 -12.74 22.66
CA ASP A 410 10.02 -13.33 22.80
C ASP A 410 9.42 -12.96 24.18
N PRO A 411 8.28 -12.29 24.23
CA PRO A 411 7.67 -11.84 25.47
C PRO A 411 7.09 -12.97 26.35
N GLN A 412 7.22 -14.23 25.92
CA GLN A 412 6.77 -15.42 26.67
C GLN A 412 5.31 -15.35 27.12
N LEU A 413 4.41 -15.00 26.21
CA LEU A 413 2.99 -14.81 26.48
C LEU A 413 2.26 -16.13 26.74
N ALA A 414 1.21 -16.07 27.57
CA ALA A 414 0.41 -17.23 27.92
C ALA A 414 -0.41 -17.72 26.71
N ARG A 415 -0.19 -18.96 26.29
CA ARG A 415 -0.87 -19.62 25.19
C ARG A 415 -2.10 -20.38 25.64
N PRO A 416 -3.13 -20.55 24.81
CA PRO A 416 -4.28 -21.40 25.15
C PRO A 416 -3.82 -22.86 25.31
N ASN A 417 -4.20 -23.48 26.40
CA ASN A 417 -3.82 -24.85 26.72
C ASN A 417 -5.03 -25.81 26.72
N THR A 418 -6.23 -25.25 26.54
CA THR A 418 -7.49 -26.02 26.46
C THR A 418 -8.23 -25.69 25.16
N VAL A 419 -9.07 -26.63 24.71
CA VAL A 419 -9.94 -26.43 23.55
C VAL A 419 -10.88 -25.23 23.71
N MET A 420 -11.34 -24.99 24.95
CA MET A 420 -12.23 -23.87 25.26
C MET A 420 -11.50 -22.53 25.12
N GLU A 421 -10.32 -22.40 25.70
CA GLU A 421 -9.48 -21.18 25.55
C GLU A 421 -9.13 -20.92 24.09
N LEU A 422 -8.80 -21.95 23.32
CA LEU A 422 -8.50 -21.84 21.91
C LEU A 422 -9.70 -21.26 21.13
N ARG A 423 -10.91 -21.78 21.39
CA ARG A 423 -12.14 -21.27 20.78
C ARG A 423 -12.42 -19.80 21.19
N GLU A 424 -12.29 -19.50 22.47
CA GLU A 424 -12.53 -18.14 23.00
C GLU A 424 -11.56 -17.13 22.38
N GLN A 425 -10.27 -17.44 22.27
CA GLN A 425 -9.28 -16.58 21.66
C GLN A 425 -9.55 -16.42 20.17
N TRP A 426 -9.91 -17.47 19.45
CA TRP A 426 -10.27 -17.38 18.04
C TRP A 426 -11.44 -16.41 17.82
N LEU A 427 -12.53 -16.54 18.54
CA LEU A 427 -13.68 -15.63 18.40
C LEU A 427 -13.33 -14.20 18.83
N LYS A 428 -12.49 -14.03 19.86
CA LYS A 428 -12.01 -12.72 20.26
C LYS A 428 -11.15 -12.05 19.18
N MET A 429 -10.31 -12.82 18.49
CA MET A 429 -9.50 -12.29 17.37
C MET A 429 -10.38 -11.89 16.20
N VAL A 430 -11.30 -12.75 15.75
CA VAL A 430 -12.26 -12.46 14.66
C VAL A 430 -13.09 -11.20 14.95
N ALA A 431 -13.48 -10.99 16.20
CA ALA A 431 -14.22 -9.82 16.65
C ALA A 431 -13.35 -8.58 16.92
N SER A 432 -12.02 -8.71 16.93
CA SER A 432 -11.13 -7.59 17.27
C SER A 432 -11.17 -6.49 16.19
N PRO A 433 -10.94 -5.21 16.55
CA PRO A 433 -10.81 -4.15 15.55
C PRO A 433 -9.73 -4.42 14.49
N ALA A 434 -8.73 -5.24 14.80
CA ALA A 434 -7.68 -5.62 13.86
C ALA A 434 -8.20 -6.52 12.71
N LEU A 435 -9.12 -7.46 13.00
CA LEU A 435 -9.58 -8.48 12.05
C LEU A 435 -11.06 -8.44 11.70
N CYS A 436 -11.87 -7.61 12.37
CA CYS A 436 -13.31 -7.54 12.09
C CYS A 436 -13.61 -6.98 10.71
N SER A 437 -14.85 -7.17 10.24
CA SER A 437 -15.31 -6.68 8.93
C SER A 437 -15.05 -5.20 8.73
N ARG A 438 -14.55 -4.86 7.55
CA ARG A 438 -14.37 -3.48 7.08
C ARG A 438 -15.60 -2.96 6.32
N GLU A 439 -16.70 -3.70 6.28
CA GLU A 439 -17.91 -3.32 5.52
C GLU A 439 -18.43 -1.94 5.94
N TYR A 440 -18.39 -1.57 7.22
CA TYR A 440 -18.74 -0.24 7.71
C TYR A 440 -17.98 0.90 6.98
N ILE A 441 -16.77 0.65 6.54
CA ILE A 441 -15.93 1.59 5.77
C ILE A 441 -16.23 1.44 4.28
N THR A 442 -16.12 0.23 3.76
CA THR A 442 -16.16 -0.06 2.32
C THR A 442 -17.56 0.03 1.72
N GLU A 443 -18.64 -0.02 2.52
CA GLU A 443 -20.01 0.20 2.03
C GLU A 443 -20.24 1.60 1.45
N GLN A 444 -19.39 2.58 1.82
CA GLN A 444 -19.44 3.95 1.32
C GLN A 444 -18.74 4.11 -0.05
N TYR A 445 -18.04 3.09 -0.51
CA TYR A 445 -17.25 3.11 -1.73
C TYR A 445 -17.97 2.40 -2.87
N ASP A 446 -18.06 3.07 -4.01
CA ASP A 446 -18.50 2.45 -5.27
C ASP A 446 -17.38 1.52 -5.78
N CYS A 447 -17.60 0.20 -5.67
CA CYS A 447 -16.62 -0.79 -6.11
C CYS A 447 -16.80 -1.21 -7.57
N TYR A 448 -18.00 -1.05 -8.14
CA TYR A 448 -18.38 -1.59 -9.45
C TYR A 448 -18.85 -0.53 -10.45
N VAL A 449 -18.68 0.73 -10.13
CA VAL A 449 -18.94 1.82 -11.06
C VAL A 449 -18.08 1.63 -12.33
N ARG A 450 -18.63 1.93 -13.51
CA ARG A 450 -18.09 1.68 -14.84
C ARG A 450 -18.17 0.21 -15.32
N GLY A 451 -18.47 -0.77 -14.49
CA GLY A 451 -18.70 -2.16 -14.88
C GLY A 451 -17.47 -2.93 -15.31
N ASN A 452 -16.28 -2.46 -15.00
CA ASN A 452 -15.00 -3.12 -15.34
C ASN A 452 -14.32 -3.82 -14.16
N THR A 453 -14.85 -3.68 -12.95
CA THR A 453 -14.33 -4.37 -11.75
C THR A 453 -14.78 -5.82 -11.76
N VAL A 454 -13.84 -6.73 -11.59
CA VAL A 454 -14.04 -8.20 -11.61
C VAL A 454 -13.93 -8.78 -10.20
N LEU A 455 -12.94 -8.34 -9.43
CA LEU A 455 -12.80 -8.58 -7.99
C LEU A 455 -12.59 -7.24 -7.28
N ALA A 456 -13.17 -7.10 -6.10
CA ALA A 456 -13.02 -5.92 -5.24
C ALA A 456 -13.00 -6.33 -3.76
N LYS A 457 -13.58 -5.52 -2.89
CA LYS A 457 -13.66 -5.66 -1.46
C LYS A 457 -13.90 -7.07 -1.01
N ASP A 458 -13.62 -7.91 -0.51
CA ASP A 458 -13.72 -9.33 -0.13
C ASP A 458 -12.70 -10.22 -0.85
N ALA A 459 -11.81 -9.63 -1.67
CA ALA A 459 -10.76 -10.36 -2.35
C ALA A 459 -9.39 -9.82 -1.91
N ASP A 460 -8.37 -10.66 -1.94
CA ASP A 460 -7.01 -10.33 -1.54
C ASP A 460 -6.40 -9.24 -2.44
N ALA A 461 -6.83 -9.17 -3.70
CA ALA A 461 -6.50 -8.08 -4.61
C ALA A 461 -7.70 -7.63 -5.42
N GLY A 462 -7.76 -6.34 -5.75
CA GLY A 462 -8.71 -5.80 -6.73
C GLY A 462 -8.31 -6.19 -8.14
N VAL A 463 -9.26 -6.67 -8.96
CA VAL A 463 -9.03 -7.04 -10.36
C VAL A 463 -9.95 -6.23 -11.26
N LEU A 464 -9.35 -5.60 -12.29
CA LEU A 464 -10.04 -4.79 -13.29
C LEU A 464 -9.82 -5.35 -14.69
N ARG A 465 -10.87 -5.36 -15.49
CA ARG A 465 -10.75 -5.52 -16.95
C ARG A 465 -10.37 -4.16 -17.56
N ILE A 466 -9.29 -4.11 -18.32
CA ILE A 466 -8.80 -2.88 -18.97
C ILE A 466 -9.06 -2.86 -20.48
N ASP A 467 -9.29 -4.01 -21.09
CA ASP A 467 -9.61 -4.16 -22.52
C ASP A 467 -10.82 -5.08 -22.69
N GLU A 468 -11.87 -4.57 -23.34
CA GLU A 468 -13.13 -5.31 -23.52
C GLU A 468 -13.05 -6.37 -24.63
N GLU A 469 -12.17 -6.18 -25.62
CA GLU A 469 -12.07 -7.08 -26.77
C GLU A 469 -11.26 -8.33 -26.41
N THR A 470 -10.16 -8.15 -25.67
CA THR A 470 -9.27 -9.25 -25.28
C THR A 470 -9.61 -9.85 -23.91
N GLY A 471 -10.34 -9.12 -23.08
CA GLY A 471 -10.57 -9.48 -21.68
C GLY A 471 -9.35 -9.25 -20.78
N ARG A 472 -8.28 -8.62 -21.28
CA ARG A 472 -7.08 -8.31 -20.49
C ARG A 472 -7.40 -7.48 -19.27
N GLY A 473 -6.74 -7.78 -18.16
CA GLY A 473 -6.92 -7.10 -16.89
C GLY A 473 -5.64 -6.83 -16.14
N ILE A 474 -5.82 -6.10 -15.06
CA ILE A 474 -4.81 -5.84 -14.03
C ILE A 474 -5.33 -6.26 -12.67
N ALA A 475 -4.42 -6.65 -11.80
CA ALA A 475 -4.67 -6.90 -10.38
C ALA A 475 -3.83 -5.91 -9.54
N LEU A 476 -4.36 -5.49 -8.40
CA LEU A 476 -3.69 -4.53 -7.55
C LEU A 476 -3.94 -4.88 -6.07
N ALA A 477 -2.89 -4.91 -5.28
CA ALA A 477 -2.94 -5.05 -3.83
C ALA A 477 -2.02 -4.04 -3.17
N THR A 478 -2.37 -3.66 -1.94
CA THR A 478 -1.53 -2.81 -1.09
C THR A 478 -1.41 -3.43 0.28
N ASP A 479 -0.23 -3.32 0.89
CA ASP A 479 0.06 -3.89 2.19
C ASP A 479 1.06 -3.05 3.00
N ALA A 480 1.00 -3.13 4.33
CA ALA A 480 2.01 -2.63 5.25
C ALA A 480 1.78 -3.13 6.68
N SER A 481 2.77 -3.69 7.33
CA SER A 481 2.73 -3.98 8.76
C SER A 481 3.70 -3.10 9.54
N GLY A 482 3.17 -2.09 10.24
CA GLY A 482 3.96 -1.24 11.14
C GLY A 482 4.53 -2.02 12.31
N ARG A 483 3.83 -3.04 12.80
CA ARG A 483 4.27 -3.91 13.90
C ARG A 483 5.50 -4.72 13.51
N TYR A 484 5.47 -5.40 12.38
CA TYR A 484 6.64 -6.12 11.86
C TYR A 484 7.81 -5.19 11.55
N THR A 485 7.53 -4.04 10.95
CA THR A 485 8.57 -3.06 10.61
C THR A 485 9.21 -2.44 11.86
N ARG A 486 8.47 -2.30 12.97
CA ARG A 486 9.05 -1.84 14.24
C ARG A 486 9.98 -2.90 14.84
N LEU A 487 9.64 -4.18 14.73
CA LEU A 487 10.45 -5.30 15.22
C LEU A 487 11.72 -5.49 14.38
N ASP A 488 11.60 -5.45 13.05
CA ASP A 488 12.73 -5.53 12.11
C ASP A 488 12.37 -4.76 10.84
N PRO A 489 12.89 -3.55 10.63
CA PRO A 489 12.50 -2.72 9.49
C PRO A 489 12.88 -3.29 8.12
N TYR A 490 13.99 -4.02 8.03
CA TYR A 490 14.41 -4.69 6.81
C TYR A 490 13.44 -5.82 6.44
N ARG A 491 13.19 -6.72 7.39
CA ARG A 491 12.30 -7.86 7.22
C ARG A 491 10.83 -7.43 7.09
N GLY A 492 10.39 -6.44 7.89
CA GLY A 492 9.02 -5.92 7.84
C GLY A 492 8.66 -5.33 6.47
N ALA A 493 9.59 -4.62 5.81
CA ALA A 493 9.40 -4.15 4.45
C ALA A 493 9.34 -5.31 3.42
N GLN A 494 10.13 -6.36 3.62
CA GLN A 494 10.06 -7.57 2.78
C GLN A 494 8.77 -8.35 3.00
N LEU A 495 8.25 -8.42 4.22
CA LEU A 495 6.96 -9.07 4.53
C LEU A 495 5.80 -8.35 3.86
N ALA A 496 5.76 -7.00 3.92
CA ALA A 496 4.76 -6.21 3.22
C ALA A 496 4.82 -6.41 1.68
N LEU A 497 6.04 -6.50 1.11
CA LEU A 497 6.20 -6.82 -0.31
C LEU A 497 5.69 -8.24 -0.61
N ALA A 498 6.05 -9.22 0.21
CA ALA A 498 5.67 -10.62 0.03
C ALA A 498 4.14 -10.79 0.06
N GLU A 499 3.48 -10.12 1.00
CA GLU A 499 2.04 -10.18 1.15
C GLU A 499 1.31 -9.52 -0.02
N ALA A 500 1.65 -8.27 -0.38
CA ALA A 500 1.07 -7.62 -1.55
C ALA A 500 1.33 -8.41 -2.85
N TYR A 501 2.50 -9.04 -2.99
CA TYR A 501 2.85 -9.91 -4.12
C TYR A 501 1.98 -11.17 -4.15
N ARG A 502 1.79 -11.82 -3.00
CA ARG A 502 0.94 -13.01 -2.84
C ARG A 502 -0.52 -12.68 -3.09
N ASN A 503 -1.02 -11.56 -2.55
CA ASN A 503 -2.39 -11.10 -2.75
C ASN A 503 -2.73 -10.91 -4.23
N VAL A 504 -1.81 -10.36 -5.02
CA VAL A 504 -1.95 -10.30 -6.49
C VAL A 504 -1.92 -11.71 -7.09
N SER A 505 -0.98 -12.56 -6.66
CA SER A 505 -0.75 -13.88 -7.25
C SER A 505 -1.91 -14.85 -7.02
N VAL A 506 -2.57 -14.82 -5.84
CA VAL A 506 -3.71 -15.69 -5.54
C VAL A 506 -4.94 -15.42 -6.40
N THR A 507 -5.03 -14.24 -7.04
CA THR A 507 -6.05 -13.96 -8.05
C THR A 507 -5.77 -14.62 -9.41
N GLY A 508 -4.61 -15.27 -9.59
CA GLY A 508 -4.12 -15.80 -10.85
C GLY A 508 -3.41 -14.80 -11.74
N ALA A 509 -3.20 -13.56 -11.27
CA ALA A 509 -2.43 -12.54 -11.96
C ALA A 509 -0.92 -12.70 -11.72
N THR A 510 -0.11 -12.15 -12.61
CA THR A 510 1.35 -12.13 -12.48
C THR A 510 1.82 -10.74 -12.04
N PRO A 511 2.46 -10.59 -10.87
CA PRO A 511 3.02 -9.32 -10.43
C PRO A 511 4.09 -8.78 -11.37
N VAL A 512 4.08 -7.47 -11.65
CA VAL A 512 4.96 -6.84 -12.66
C VAL A 512 5.65 -5.56 -12.19
N ALA A 513 5.10 -4.84 -11.21
CA ALA A 513 5.64 -3.57 -10.73
C ALA A 513 5.24 -3.26 -9.30
N VAL A 514 6.01 -2.36 -8.66
CA VAL A 514 5.81 -1.90 -7.28
C VAL A 514 5.78 -0.37 -7.24
N SER A 515 4.89 0.18 -6.43
CA SER A 515 4.93 1.56 -5.93
C SER A 515 4.96 1.54 -4.41
N ASN A 516 5.44 2.60 -3.76
CA ASN A 516 5.48 2.62 -2.30
C ASN A 516 5.14 4.00 -1.72
N CYS A 517 4.66 4.03 -0.47
CA CYS A 517 4.54 5.24 0.32
C CYS A 517 5.17 4.97 1.70
N LEU A 518 6.31 5.61 1.95
CA LEU A 518 7.14 5.35 3.11
C LEU A 518 6.82 6.34 4.22
N ASN A 519 6.03 5.91 5.23
CA ASN A 519 5.57 6.76 6.33
C ASN A 519 6.42 6.51 7.58
N PHE A 520 7.15 7.53 8.03
CA PHE A 520 8.08 7.47 9.16
C PHE A 520 7.97 8.72 10.05
N GLY A 521 8.50 8.66 11.25
CA GLY A 521 8.61 9.78 12.18
C GLY A 521 9.55 10.89 11.68
N SER A 522 10.10 11.69 12.60
CA SER A 522 11.02 12.78 12.24
C SER A 522 12.36 12.26 11.67
N PRO A 523 12.82 12.76 10.51
CA PRO A 523 14.13 12.40 9.97
C PRO A 523 15.30 13.01 10.77
N GLU A 524 15.02 13.79 11.79
CA GLU A 524 16.03 14.34 12.71
C GLU A 524 16.34 13.37 13.85
N ASP A 525 15.51 12.31 14.03
CA ASP A 525 15.76 11.22 14.96
C ASP A 525 16.62 10.14 14.30
N PRO A 526 17.83 9.85 14.82
CA PRO A 526 18.70 8.81 14.24
C PRO A 526 18.09 7.40 14.27
N ALA A 527 17.21 7.10 15.21
CA ALA A 527 16.50 5.82 15.29
C ALA A 527 15.48 5.68 14.14
N VAL A 528 14.71 6.72 13.86
CA VAL A 528 13.79 6.78 12.74
C VAL A 528 14.51 6.65 11.40
N MET A 529 15.62 7.35 11.23
CA MET A 529 16.43 7.25 10.01
C MET A 529 17.08 5.88 9.83
N TRP A 530 17.41 5.19 10.92
CA TRP A 530 17.86 3.80 10.83
C TRP A 530 16.74 2.90 10.34
N GLN A 531 15.53 3.00 10.91
CA GLN A 531 14.35 2.25 10.48
C GLN A 531 14.07 2.50 9.00
N PHE A 532 14.08 3.77 8.57
CA PHE A 532 13.89 4.15 7.16
C PHE A 532 14.94 3.52 6.24
N SER A 533 16.22 3.64 6.60
CA SER A 533 17.32 3.10 5.80
C SER A 533 17.22 1.57 5.65
N GLN A 534 16.84 0.85 6.72
CA GLN A 534 16.67 -0.60 6.68
C GLN A 534 15.43 -1.01 5.85
N ALA A 535 14.31 -0.30 6.00
CA ALA A 535 13.10 -0.57 5.23
C ALA A 535 13.31 -0.35 3.71
N VAL A 536 13.98 0.74 3.33
CA VAL A 536 14.36 0.99 1.92
C VAL A 536 15.23 -0.15 1.36
N ARG A 537 16.22 -0.60 2.13
CA ARG A 537 17.07 -1.73 1.72
C ARG A 537 16.28 -3.02 1.60
N GLY A 538 15.46 -3.36 2.60
CA GLY A 538 14.63 -4.56 2.59
C GLY A 538 13.71 -4.61 1.37
N LEU A 539 13.04 -3.50 1.07
CA LEU A 539 12.16 -3.39 -0.11
C LEU A 539 12.94 -3.49 -1.43
N ALA A 540 14.06 -2.76 -1.56
CA ALA A 540 14.83 -2.74 -2.79
C ALA A 540 15.47 -4.11 -3.11
N ASP A 541 16.07 -4.75 -2.10
CA ASP A 541 16.61 -6.10 -2.23
C ASP A 541 15.50 -7.11 -2.56
N GLY A 542 14.34 -6.98 -1.91
CA GLY A 542 13.17 -7.80 -2.17
C GLY A 542 12.65 -7.67 -3.60
N CYS A 543 12.50 -6.45 -4.09
CA CYS A 543 12.08 -6.18 -5.47
C CYS A 543 13.04 -6.78 -6.50
N ALA A 544 14.36 -6.74 -6.22
CA ALA A 544 15.36 -7.38 -7.08
C ALA A 544 15.18 -8.91 -7.15
N VAL A 545 14.84 -9.55 -6.02
CA VAL A 545 14.59 -11.00 -5.94
C VAL A 545 13.32 -11.39 -6.69
N VAL A 546 12.19 -10.75 -6.40
CA VAL A 546 10.93 -11.09 -7.07
C VAL A 546 10.87 -10.63 -8.53
N GLY A 547 11.75 -9.69 -8.93
CA GLY A 547 11.87 -9.21 -10.31
C GLY A 547 10.83 -8.14 -10.68
N THR A 548 10.28 -7.41 -9.68
CA THR A 548 9.33 -6.32 -9.89
C THR A 548 9.98 -4.97 -9.57
N PRO A 549 10.13 -4.05 -10.56
CA PRO A 549 10.75 -2.75 -10.32
C PRO A 549 9.89 -1.86 -9.43
N VAL A 550 10.54 -1.04 -8.60
CA VAL A 550 9.90 0.14 -8.02
C VAL A 550 9.82 1.23 -9.09
N THR A 551 8.61 1.54 -9.53
CA THR A 551 8.37 2.50 -10.62
C THR A 551 8.23 3.93 -10.13
N GLY A 552 7.84 4.11 -8.86
CA GLY A 552 7.65 5.40 -8.23
C GLY A 552 7.21 5.24 -6.79
N GLY A 553 7.05 6.35 -6.09
CA GLY A 553 6.59 6.33 -4.71
C GLY A 553 6.62 7.70 -4.06
N ASN A 554 6.33 7.71 -2.77
CA ASN A 554 6.31 8.90 -1.92
C ASN A 554 7.01 8.62 -0.59
N VAL A 555 7.59 9.65 0.01
CA VAL A 555 8.10 9.60 1.39
C VAL A 555 7.36 10.63 2.22
N SER A 556 6.81 10.17 3.34
CA SER A 556 6.16 10.99 4.35
C SER A 556 6.93 10.90 5.65
N PHE A 557 7.59 11.98 6.03
CA PHE A 557 8.24 12.13 7.32
C PHE A 557 7.41 12.97 8.28
N TYR A 558 7.93 13.16 9.49
CA TYR A 558 7.30 13.88 10.60
C TYR A 558 5.96 13.32 11.07
N ASN A 559 5.70 12.03 10.77
CA ASN A 559 4.52 11.36 11.30
C ASN A 559 4.75 10.99 12.76
N GLN A 560 4.42 11.93 13.64
CA GLN A 560 4.58 11.80 15.09
C GLN A 560 3.66 12.75 15.84
N THR A 561 3.34 12.42 17.08
CA THR A 561 2.61 13.28 18.01
C THR A 561 3.56 13.70 19.12
N GLY A 562 3.90 14.98 19.18
CA GLY A 562 4.99 15.47 20.01
C GLY A 562 6.32 14.78 19.64
N SER A 563 6.93 14.08 20.59
CA SER A 563 8.17 13.32 20.38
C SER A 563 7.96 11.82 20.11
N VAL A 564 6.72 11.36 20.01
CA VAL A 564 6.39 9.93 19.84
C VAL A 564 6.13 9.65 18.34
N PRO A 565 7.03 8.95 17.65
CA PRO A 565 6.80 8.59 16.27
C PRO A 565 5.71 7.51 16.13
N ILE A 566 5.06 7.46 14.97
CA ILE A 566 4.21 6.33 14.58
C ILE A 566 5.05 5.06 14.47
N LEU A 567 4.40 3.89 14.40
CA LEU A 567 5.07 2.70 13.90
C LEU A 567 5.60 2.97 12.48
N PRO A 568 6.85 2.56 12.16
CA PRO A 568 7.40 2.72 10.81
C PRO A 568 6.54 1.93 9.81
N THR A 569 5.94 2.62 8.84
CA THR A 569 4.91 2.03 7.97
C THR A 569 5.25 2.25 6.49
N PRO A 570 6.07 1.36 5.91
CA PRO A 570 6.27 1.33 4.47
C PRO A 570 5.07 0.67 3.79
N VAL A 571 4.20 1.48 3.19
CA VAL A 571 3.09 0.98 2.36
C VAL A 571 3.64 0.55 1.00
N ILE A 572 3.34 -0.67 0.62
CA ILE A 572 3.77 -1.29 -0.64
C ILE A 572 2.53 -1.57 -1.49
N ALA A 573 2.56 -1.14 -2.74
CA ALA A 573 1.54 -1.45 -3.74
C ALA A 573 2.16 -2.33 -4.83
N VAL A 574 1.52 -3.46 -5.12
CA VAL A 574 1.94 -4.38 -6.19
C VAL A 574 0.90 -4.41 -7.28
N LEU A 575 1.35 -4.14 -8.51
CA LEU A 575 0.56 -4.27 -9.73
C LEU A 575 0.88 -5.60 -10.40
N GLY A 576 -0.17 -6.33 -10.80
CA GLY A 576 -0.07 -7.53 -11.63
C GLY A 576 -0.90 -7.43 -12.90
N THR A 577 -0.65 -8.34 -13.83
CA THR A 577 -1.38 -8.46 -15.10
C THR A 577 -2.02 -9.83 -15.24
N ILE A 578 -3.15 -9.87 -15.90
CA ILE A 578 -3.84 -11.10 -16.27
C ILE A 578 -4.29 -10.99 -17.72
N ASP A 579 -4.00 -12.02 -18.54
CA ASP A 579 -4.30 -11.99 -19.97
C ASP A 579 -5.80 -11.97 -20.26
N GLU A 580 -6.58 -12.66 -19.43
CA GLU A 580 -8.04 -12.69 -19.51
C GLU A 580 -8.65 -12.80 -18.10
N VAL A 581 -9.44 -11.81 -17.71
CA VAL A 581 -10.02 -11.73 -16.35
C VAL A 581 -11.03 -12.85 -16.06
N SER A 582 -11.53 -13.54 -17.08
CA SER A 582 -12.43 -14.69 -16.87
C SER A 582 -11.71 -15.88 -16.23
N THR A 583 -10.39 -15.97 -16.35
CA THR A 583 -9.54 -17.02 -15.77
C THR A 583 -9.02 -16.68 -14.36
N ARG A 584 -9.45 -15.55 -13.77
CA ARG A 584 -9.05 -15.21 -12.40
C ARG A 584 -9.51 -16.26 -11.40
N ILE A 585 -8.74 -16.38 -10.33
CA ILE A 585 -9.12 -17.20 -9.18
C ILE A 585 -9.92 -16.30 -8.20
N PRO A 586 -11.17 -16.64 -7.84
CA PRO A 586 -11.92 -15.91 -6.82
C PRO A 586 -11.46 -16.30 -5.41
N GLN A 587 -11.65 -15.44 -4.43
CA GLN A 587 -11.41 -15.75 -3.01
C GLN A 587 -12.51 -16.65 -2.42
N LYS A 588 -13.69 -16.66 -2.98
CA LYS A 588 -14.88 -17.36 -2.48
C LYS A 588 -15.47 -18.29 -3.52
N LEU A 589 -16.09 -19.36 -3.04
CA LEU A 589 -16.85 -20.29 -3.88
C LEU A 589 -18.14 -19.64 -4.40
N PRO A 590 -18.69 -20.11 -5.53
CA PRO A 590 -19.96 -19.64 -6.05
C PRO A 590 -21.09 -19.77 -5.04
N ALA A 591 -21.94 -18.75 -4.95
CA ALA A 591 -23.07 -18.77 -4.03
C ALA A 591 -24.05 -19.91 -4.34
N GLY A 592 -24.38 -20.71 -3.32
CA GLY A 592 -25.31 -21.82 -3.45
C GLY A 592 -24.70 -23.07 -4.10
N ASP A 593 -23.40 -23.13 -4.26
CA ASP A 593 -22.72 -24.35 -4.69
C ASP A 593 -22.76 -25.40 -3.58
N GLU A 594 -23.31 -26.58 -3.89
CA GLU A 594 -23.39 -27.74 -2.97
C GLU A 594 -22.22 -28.72 -3.17
N GLN A 595 -21.30 -28.43 -4.09
CA GLN A 595 -20.15 -29.28 -4.34
C GLN A 595 -19.22 -29.27 -3.14
N THR A 596 -18.63 -30.42 -2.83
CA THR A 596 -17.56 -30.49 -1.82
C THR A 596 -16.21 -30.24 -2.48
N TYR A 597 -15.45 -29.31 -1.91
CA TYR A 597 -14.09 -29.01 -2.33
C TYR A 597 -13.09 -29.51 -1.29
N HIS A 598 -11.94 -29.98 -1.75
CA HIS A 598 -10.79 -30.21 -0.90
C HIS A 598 -10.12 -28.87 -0.57
N LEU A 599 -9.75 -28.69 0.69
CA LEU A 599 -8.95 -27.57 1.16
C LEU A 599 -7.50 -28.01 1.25
N ILE A 600 -6.63 -27.28 0.55
CA ILE A 600 -5.18 -27.48 0.52
C ILE A 600 -4.52 -26.26 1.15
N LEU A 601 -3.65 -26.47 2.13
CA LEU A 601 -2.70 -25.46 2.58
C LEU A 601 -1.42 -25.66 1.77
N ALA A 602 -1.03 -24.62 1.02
CA ALA A 602 0.13 -24.65 0.14
C ALA A 602 1.10 -23.49 0.46
N GLY A 603 2.39 -23.71 0.21
CA GLY A 603 3.43 -22.72 0.43
C GLY A 603 4.48 -23.15 1.43
N ALA A 604 4.85 -22.30 2.37
CA ALA A 604 5.83 -22.57 3.40
C ALA A 604 5.26 -23.49 4.50
N GLU A 605 6.14 -24.21 5.17
CA GLU A 605 5.76 -24.93 6.39
C GLU A 605 5.40 -23.94 7.51
N THR A 606 4.33 -24.24 8.25
CA THR A 606 3.95 -23.42 9.41
C THR A 606 4.98 -23.54 10.52
N LYS A 607 5.54 -22.41 10.91
CA LYS A 607 6.48 -22.29 12.04
C LYS A 607 5.78 -21.66 13.25
N ASP A 608 6.44 -21.67 14.40
CA ASP A 608 5.96 -21.01 15.63
C ASP A 608 6.39 -19.51 15.59
N GLU A 609 5.73 -18.73 14.75
CA GLU A 609 6.05 -17.34 14.46
C GLU A 609 4.90 -16.43 14.88
N LEU A 610 5.02 -15.87 16.09
CA LEU A 610 4.00 -15.02 16.71
C LEU A 610 4.49 -13.59 17.01
N GLY A 611 5.75 -13.28 16.73
CA GLY A 611 6.33 -11.97 16.98
C GLY A 611 5.66 -10.89 16.13
N GLY A 612 5.03 -9.91 16.80
CA GLY A 612 4.27 -8.84 16.14
C GLY A 612 2.89 -9.23 15.63
N SER A 613 2.45 -10.47 15.85
CA SER A 613 1.19 -10.99 15.34
C SER A 613 -0.04 -10.29 15.89
N ILE A 614 -1.17 -10.44 15.20
CA ILE A 614 -2.47 -9.97 15.68
C ILE A 614 -2.88 -10.71 16.95
N TRP A 615 -2.46 -11.96 17.14
CA TRP A 615 -2.70 -12.65 18.43
C TRP A 615 -2.05 -11.90 19.60
N GLN A 616 -0.79 -11.45 19.47
CA GLN A 616 -0.15 -10.62 20.49
C GLN A 616 -0.92 -9.33 20.75
N GLN A 617 -1.36 -8.66 19.67
CA GLN A 617 -2.12 -7.41 19.78
C GLN A 617 -3.50 -7.62 20.41
N ALA A 618 -4.32 -8.50 19.84
CA ALA A 618 -5.72 -8.63 20.19
C ALA A 618 -5.96 -9.33 21.54
N ILE A 619 -5.06 -10.25 21.94
CA ILE A 619 -5.22 -11.02 23.14
C ILE A 619 -4.46 -10.42 24.33
N HIS A 620 -3.24 -9.91 24.08
CA HIS A 620 -2.31 -9.49 25.12
C HIS A 620 -1.98 -7.99 25.12
N ASP A 621 -2.32 -7.24 24.06
CA ASP A 621 -1.94 -5.83 23.88
C ASP A 621 -0.42 -5.62 23.97
N GLU A 622 0.34 -6.51 23.33
CA GLU A 622 1.80 -6.56 23.37
C GLU A 622 2.43 -6.48 21.99
N LEU A 623 3.68 -6.03 21.94
CA LEU A 623 4.52 -6.02 20.75
C LEU A 623 5.93 -6.49 21.12
N GLY A 624 6.36 -7.62 20.58
CA GLY A 624 7.70 -8.16 20.87
C GLY A 624 7.99 -9.42 20.05
N GLY A 625 9.25 -9.87 20.14
CA GLY A 625 9.73 -11.02 19.38
C GLY A 625 10.26 -10.66 17.99
N MET A 626 10.63 -11.65 17.22
CA MET A 626 11.01 -11.46 15.80
C MET A 626 9.77 -11.58 14.92
N PRO A 627 9.65 -10.74 13.88
CA PRO A 627 8.60 -10.92 12.88
C PRO A 627 8.84 -12.23 12.10
N PRO A 628 7.82 -12.78 11.41
CA PRO A 628 7.96 -14.00 10.62
C PRO A 628 9.15 -13.94 9.66
N GLU A 629 9.76 -15.09 9.40
CA GLU A 629 10.77 -15.20 8.35
C GLU A 629 10.11 -15.07 6.97
N VAL A 630 10.85 -14.51 6.02
CA VAL A 630 10.40 -14.37 4.64
C VAL A 630 11.48 -14.83 3.67
N ASP A 631 11.08 -15.68 2.72
CA ASP A 631 11.89 -16.09 1.58
C ASP A 631 11.22 -15.64 0.29
N LEU A 632 11.73 -14.56 -0.29
CA LEU A 632 11.14 -13.94 -1.48
C LEU A 632 11.34 -14.74 -2.77
N GLU A 633 12.37 -15.57 -2.86
CA GLU A 633 12.52 -16.54 -3.97
C GLU A 633 11.42 -17.62 -3.86
N PHE A 634 11.13 -18.06 -2.66
CA PHE A 634 10.03 -18.99 -2.40
C PHE A 634 8.67 -18.34 -2.68
N GLU A 635 8.47 -17.09 -2.27
CA GLU A 635 7.24 -16.32 -2.55
C GLU A 635 6.98 -16.19 -4.06
N LYS A 636 8.03 -15.86 -4.84
CA LYS A 636 7.97 -15.81 -6.30
C LYS A 636 7.61 -17.17 -6.91
N LYS A 637 8.20 -18.25 -6.39
CA LYS A 637 7.91 -19.62 -6.81
C LYS A 637 6.44 -19.97 -6.55
N LEU A 638 5.93 -19.66 -5.35
CA LEU A 638 4.53 -19.87 -4.97
C LEU A 638 3.58 -19.11 -5.90
N GLY A 639 3.79 -17.82 -6.11
CA GLY A 639 2.98 -17.01 -7.01
C GLY A 639 2.95 -17.54 -8.45
N THR A 640 4.12 -17.96 -8.96
CA THR A 640 4.23 -18.57 -10.30
C THR A 640 3.45 -19.87 -10.41
N ALA A 641 3.52 -20.72 -9.39
CA ALA A 641 2.79 -21.99 -9.37
C ALA A 641 1.26 -21.77 -9.34
N ILE A 642 0.77 -20.85 -8.51
CA ILE A 642 -0.66 -20.53 -8.44
C ILE A 642 -1.16 -19.97 -9.76
N ALA A 643 -0.46 -19.00 -10.34
CA ALA A 643 -0.86 -18.44 -11.64
C ALA A 643 -0.92 -19.49 -12.75
N SER A 644 -0.05 -20.51 -12.71
CA SER A 644 -0.06 -21.63 -13.68
C SER A 644 -1.22 -22.60 -13.48
N LEU A 645 -1.77 -22.68 -12.25
CA LEU A 645 -2.85 -23.59 -11.85
C LEU A 645 -4.23 -22.91 -11.83
N ARG A 646 -4.35 -21.67 -12.29
CA ARG A 646 -5.58 -20.88 -12.16
C ARG A 646 -6.84 -21.57 -12.68
N ASP A 647 -6.73 -22.37 -13.73
CA ASP A 647 -7.88 -23.12 -14.31
C ASP A 647 -8.31 -24.34 -13.47
N ASN A 648 -7.47 -24.76 -12.51
CA ASN A 648 -7.70 -25.95 -11.66
C ASN A 648 -8.13 -25.60 -10.25
N ILE A 649 -8.02 -24.31 -9.86
CA ILE A 649 -8.32 -23.80 -8.51
C ILE A 649 -9.69 -23.12 -8.53
N ALA A 650 -10.61 -23.56 -7.67
CA ALA A 650 -11.96 -23.01 -7.59
C ALA A 650 -12.01 -21.71 -6.76
N ALA A 651 -11.21 -21.62 -5.70
CA ALA A 651 -11.01 -20.40 -4.92
C ALA A 651 -9.65 -20.45 -4.22
N ALA A 652 -9.05 -19.29 -3.98
CA ALA A 652 -7.81 -19.15 -3.25
C ALA A 652 -7.86 -17.96 -2.29
N HIS A 653 -7.17 -18.07 -1.17
CA HIS A 653 -7.05 -17.01 -0.17
C HIS A 653 -5.65 -17.05 0.43
N ASP A 654 -5.00 -15.89 0.60
CA ASP A 654 -3.71 -15.83 1.27
C ASP A 654 -3.82 -16.08 2.78
N LEU A 655 -2.71 -16.35 3.43
CA LEU A 655 -2.62 -16.37 4.89
C LEU A 655 -1.69 -15.24 5.35
N SER A 656 -2.25 -14.31 6.10
CA SER A 656 -1.58 -13.13 6.65
C SER A 656 -1.97 -12.90 8.11
N GLU A 657 -2.42 -11.73 8.48
CA GLU A 657 -2.87 -11.41 9.83
C GLU A 657 -3.93 -12.37 10.38
N GLY A 658 -3.68 -12.87 11.59
CA GLY A 658 -4.53 -13.85 12.25
C GLY A 658 -4.35 -15.30 11.74
N GLY A 659 -3.44 -15.49 10.77
CA GLY A 659 -3.02 -16.79 10.24
C GLY A 659 -4.15 -17.63 9.66
N LEU A 660 -4.01 -18.95 9.73
CA LEU A 660 -5.00 -19.89 9.19
C LEU A 660 -6.39 -19.72 9.84
N SER A 661 -6.45 -19.29 11.10
CA SER A 661 -7.73 -19.12 11.82
C SER A 661 -8.60 -18.05 11.19
N GLN A 662 -8.03 -16.93 10.75
CA GLN A 662 -8.73 -15.83 10.07
C GLN A 662 -9.09 -16.25 8.64
N ALA A 663 -8.14 -16.80 7.88
CA ALA A 663 -8.39 -17.24 6.52
C ALA A 663 -9.55 -18.25 6.43
N LEU A 664 -9.64 -19.21 7.37
CA LEU A 664 -10.76 -20.15 7.43
C LEU A 664 -12.09 -19.47 7.78
N ALA A 665 -12.08 -18.51 8.70
CA ALA A 665 -13.28 -17.76 9.07
C ALA A 665 -13.80 -16.94 7.89
N GLU A 666 -12.94 -16.17 7.23
CA GLU A 666 -13.29 -15.35 6.07
C GLU A 666 -13.75 -16.20 4.88
N PHE A 667 -13.02 -17.27 4.56
CA PHE A 667 -13.40 -18.18 3.50
C PHE A 667 -14.79 -18.79 3.74
N ALA A 668 -15.07 -19.24 4.97
CA ALA A 668 -16.38 -19.80 5.33
C ALA A 668 -17.50 -18.76 5.26
N MET A 669 -17.26 -17.55 5.77
CA MET A 669 -18.24 -16.47 5.77
C MET A 669 -18.51 -15.94 4.35
N ASN A 670 -17.46 -15.70 3.55
CA ASN A 670 -17.59 -15.13 2.21
C ASN A 670 -18.20 -16.13 1.21
N SER A 671 -17.86 -17.42 1.33
CA SER A 671 -18.46 -18.51 0.54
C SER A 671 -19.83 -18.98 1.07
N ASN A 672 -20.23 -18.54 2.28
CA ASN A 672 -21.40 -19.02 3.00
C ASN A 672 -21.47 -20.56 3.05
N THR A 673 -20.33 -21.23 3.29
CA THR A 673 -20.19 -22.68 3.35
C THR A 673 -19.54 -23.10 4.65
N GLY A 674 -19.87 -24.30 5.13
CA GLY A 674 -19.21 -24.86 6.32
C GLY A 674 -17.94 -25.60 5.93
N LEU A 675 -17.03 -25.74 6.88
CA LEU A 675 -15.73 -26.37 6.72
C LEU A 675 -15.51 -27.45 7.77
N THR A 676 -14.88 -28.56 7.40
CA THR A 676 -14.24 -29.48 8.37
C THR A 676 -12.74 -29.44 8.09
N VAL A 677 -11.97 -29.02 9.08
CA VAL A 677 -10.52 -28.81 8.97
C VAL A 677 -9.79 -29.54 10.09
N ASN A 678 -8.73 -30.24 9.75
CA ASN A 678 -7.76 -30.73 10.74
C ASN A 678 -6.63 -29.73 10.88
N PRO A 679 -6.60 -28.93 11.96
CA PRO A 679 -5.59 -27.90 12.11
C PRO A 679 -4.16 -28.44 12.25
N LEU A 680 -3.99 -29.69 12.69
CA LEU A 680 -2.65 -30.27 12.83
C LEU A 680 -1.98 -30.61 11.50
N LEU A 681 -2.77 -30.82 10.43
CA LEU A 681 -2.23 -31.10 9.10
C LEU A 681 -1.68 -29.85 8.41
N GLY A 682 -1.91 -28.66 8.96
CA GLY A 682 -1.24 -27.41 8.56
C GLY A 682 0.16 -27.25 9.15
N MET A 683 0.54 -28.13 10.09
CA MET A 683 1.87 -28.16 10.71
C MET A 683 2.66 -29.35 10.18
N HIS A 684 3.81 -29.11 9.62
CA HIS A 684 4.85 -30.09 9.27
C HIS A 684 4.41 -31.47 8.74
N TYR A 685 4.65 -31.68 7.47
CA TYR A 685 4.65 -33.03 6.87
C TYR A 685 5.70 -33.94 7.54
N SER A 686 6.82 -33.37 8.00
CA SER A 686 7.92 -34.07 8.65
C SER A 686 7.61 -34.59 10.06
N SER A 687 6.66 -34.00 10.78
CA SER A 687 6.29 -34.46 12.14
C SER A 687 5.32 -35.65 12.16
N PHE A 688 4.80 -36.07 11.01
CA PHE A 688 3.93 -37.26 10.83
C PHE A 688 4.61 -38.38 10.06
N LEU A 689 5.96 -38.30 9.89
CA LEU A 689 6.71 -39.45 9.37
C LEU A 689 6.49 -40.67 10.26
N SER A 690 6.30 -41.81 9.64
CA SER A 690 6.13 -43.07 10.32
C SER A 690 7.26 -43.32 11.32
N ASP A 691 7.06 -44.17 12.34
CA ASP A 691 8.09 -44.52 13.30
C ASP A 691 9.43 -44.92 12.62
N ALA A 692 9.39 -45.47 11.40
CA ALA A 692 10.55 -45.82 10.62
C ALA A 692 11.33 -44.60 10.04
N GLU A 693 10.64 -43.56 9.66
CA GLU A 693 11.24 -42.32 9.13
C GLU A 693 11.74 -41.40 10.25
N SER A 694 11.04 -41.40 11.40
CA SER A 694 11.51 -40.74 12.63
C SER A 694 12.79 -41.41 13.15
N ILE A 695 12.96 -42.69 12.96
CA ILE A 695 14.20 -43.44 13.27
C ILE A 695 15.31 -43.07 12.29
N SER A 696 15.00 -42.88 10.99
CA SER A 696 15.98 -42.45 9.98
C SER A 696 16.44 -40.99 10.19
N ALA A 697 15.56 -40.08 10.52
CA ALA A 697 15.89 -38.69 10.87
C ALA A 697 16.70 -38.61 12.18
N MET A 698 16.42 -39.51 13.13
CA MET A 698 17.20 -39.66 14.36
C MET A 698 18.60 -40.22 14.08
N ASP A 699 18.73 -41.16 13.13
CA ASP A 699 20.01 -41.68 12.71
C ASP A 699 20.86 -40.64 11.96
N GLU A 700 20.24 -39.69 11.22
CA GLU A 700 20.93 -38.55 10.60
C GLU A 700 21.36 -37.50 11.66
N LEU A 701 20.52 -37.12 12.60
CA LEU A 701 20.89 -36.24 13.74
C LEU A 701 22.01 -36.85 14.59
N VAL A 702 21.94 -38.14 14.83
CA VAL A 702 22.97 -38.89 15.51
C VAL A 702 24.26 -38.96 14.70
N ALA A 703 24.18 -39.06 13.36
CA ALA A 703 25.35 -39.07 12.47
C ALA A 703 25.98 -37.67 12.38
N GLU A 704 25.23 -36.61 12.48
CA GLU A 704 25.72 -35.21 12.48
C GLU A 704 26.45 -34.86 13.79
N GLU A 705 25.94 -35.33 14.94
CA GLU A 705 26.62 -35.21 16.23
C GLU A 705 27.86 -36.14 16.37
N MET A 706 27.80 -37.28 15.66
CA MET A 706 28.88 -38.25 15.60
C MET A 706 30.01 -37.93 14.63
N GLY A 707 30.01 -36.81 13.95
CA GLY A 707 31.10 -36.37 13.04
C GLY A 707 32.48 -36.33 13.65
N GLN A 708 32.69 -36.85 14.86
CA GLN A 708 33.96 -36.97 15.59
C GLN A 708 34.26 -38.37 16.14
N GLY A 709 33.71 -39.42 15.61
CA GLY A 709 34.37 -40.77 15.70
C GLY A 709 34.25 -41.55 17.02
N GLU A 710 33.34 -41.24 17.94
CA GLU A 710 33.07 -42.06 19.14
C GLU A 710 31.66 -42.62 19.14
N ALA A 711 31.47 -43.88 19.40
CA ALA A 711 30.16 -44.54 19.45
C ALA A 711 29.35 -44.02 20.65
N LEU A 712 28.11 -43.56 20.38
CA LEU A 712 27.13 -43.21 21.44
C LEU A 712 26.93 -44.35 22.42
N THR A 713 27.00 -44.02 23.69
CA THR A 713 26.67 -44.97 24.75
C THR A 713 25.14 -45.20 24.75
N ASP A 714 24.71 -46.41 25.18
CA ASP A 714 23.29 -46.74 25.29
C ASP A 714 22.54 -45.78 26.21
N GLU A 715 23.18 -45.19 27.21
CA GLU A 715 22.68 -44.14 28.09
C GLU A 715 22.39 -42.83 27.35
N ARG A 716 23.31 -42.36 26.49
CA ARG A 716 23.15 -41.13 25.72
C ARG A 716 22.11 -41.30 24.61
N ARG A 717 22.01 -42.50 24.02
CA ARG A 717 20.94 -42.84 23.07
C ARG A 717 19.57 -42.83 23.74
N ALA A 718 19.46 -43.35 24.96
CA ALA A 718 18.22 -43.30 25.76
C ALA A 718 17.86 -41.87 26.16
N GLU A 719 18.84 -41.06 26.53
CA GLU A 719 18.68 -39.65 26.88
C GLU A 719 18.23 -38.82 25.70
N LEU A 720 18.83 -39.02 24.50
CA LEU A 720 18.41 -38.37 23.25
C LEU A 720 17.01 -38.85 22.83
N THR A 721 16.72 -40.15 22.97
CA THR A 721 15.36 -40.69 22.70
C THR A 721 14.35 -40.12 23.68
N GLU A 722 14.70 -39.91 24.93
CA GLU A 722 13.85 -39.30 25.96
C GLU A 722 13.75 -37.80 25.78
N THR A 723 14.80 -37.13 25.30
CA THR A 723 14.81 -35.73 24.93
C THR A 723 13.94 -35.46 23.68
N VAL A 724 14.01 -36.33 22.68
CA VAL A 724 13.13 -36.29 21.50
C VAL A 724 11.68 -36.64 21.87
N LYS A 725 11.49 -37.62 22.75
CA LYS A 725 10.14 -37.98 23.26
C LYS A 725 9.55 -36.92 24.22
N ASN A 726 10.39 -36.26 25.03
CA ASN A 726 9.96 -35.29 26.03
C ASN A 726 10.16 -33.84 25.57
N GLY A 727 11.03 -33.60 24.55
CA GLY A 727 11.32 -32.28 24.00
C GLY A 727 10.33 -31.76 23.00
N GLY A 728 9.19 -32.41 22.78
CA GLY A 728 8.31 -32.04 21.74
C GLY A 728 6.85 -32.49 21.74
N GLN A 729 6.33 -33.12 22.77
CA GLN A 729 4.89 -33.33 22.83
C GLN A 729 4.18 -32.07 23.31
N ARG A 730 4.00 -31.11 22.41
CA ARG A 730 2.98 -30.06 22.58
C ARG A 730 1.63 -30.75 22.79
N SER A 731 0.80 -30.22 23.69
CA SER A 731 -0.60 -30.69 23.77
C SER A 731 -1.28 -30.49 22.40
N ALA A 732 -2.26 -31.30 22.04
CA ALA A 732 -3.00 -31.12 20.80
C ALA A 732 -3.58 -29.70 20.66
N ALA A 733 -3.95 -29.08 21.77
CA ALA A 733 -4.43 -27.69 21.80
C ALA A 733 -3.31 -26.70 21.47
N GLU A 734 -2.10 -26.88 21.99
CA GLU A 734 -0.96 -26.02 21.70
C GLU A 734 -0.47 -26.17 20.27
N ALA A 735 -0.45 -27.39 19.74
CA ALA A 735 -0.11 -27.63 18.34
C ALA A 735 -1.16 -27.01 17.41
N ALA A 736 -2.45 -27.14 17.72
CA ALA A 736 -3.53 -26.49 16.97
C ALA A 736 -3.46 -24.96 17.07
N PHE A 737 -3.06 -24.43 18.24
CA PHE A 737 -2.83 -22.98 18.42
C PHE A 737 -1.77 -22.45 17.47
N VAL A 738 -0.60 -23.07 17.42
CA VAL A 738 0.47 -22.65 16.51
C VAL A 738 0.00 -22.73 15.05
N SER A 739 -0.63 -23.84 14.66
CA SER A 739 -1.14 -24.00 13.29
C SER A 739 -2.15 -22.93 12.88
N LEU A 740 -3.04 -22.54 13.81
CA LEU A 740 -4.13 -21.61 13.54
C LEU A 740 -3.72 -20.16 13.59
N PHE A 741 -2.85 -19.78 14.54
CA PHE A 741 -2.56 -18.37 14.84
C PHE A 741 -1.17 -17.90 14.45
N SER A 742 -0.25 -18.81 14.05
CA SER A 742 1.03 -18.38 13.51
C SER A 742 0.82 -17.61 12.21
N GLU A 743 1.57 -16.53 12.04
CA GLU A 743 1.53 -15.67 10.84
C GLU A 743 2.74 -15.93 9.93
N THR A 744 3.22 -17.19 9.89
CA THR A 744 4.27 -17.61 8.94
C THR A 744 3.92 -17.16 7.54
N ALA A 745 4.84 -16.46 6.87
CA ALA A 745 4.64 -15.92 5.53
C ALA A 745 4.57 -17.01 4.44
N SER A 746 4.22 -16.61 3.23
CA SER A 746 4.24 -17.44 2.01
C SER A 746 3.34 -18.68 2.09
N ARG A 747 2.13 -18.54 2.62
CA ARG A 747 1.10 -19.60 2.69
C ARG A 747 -0.20 -19.15 2.05
N VAL A 748 -0.89 -20.09 1.43
CA VAL A 748 -2.20 -19.89 0.79
C VAL A 748 -3.14 -21.05 1.08
N LEU A 749 -4.43 -20.74 1.23
CA LEU A 749 -5.51 -21.71 1.31
C LEU A 749 -6.16 -21.86 -0.08
N LEU A 750 -6.17 -23.06 -0.62
CA LEU A 750 -6.77 -23.36 -1.93
C LEU A 750 -7.99 -24.24 -1.75
N ALA A 751 -9.07 -23.94 -2.47
CA ALA A 751 -10.23 -24.83 -2.63
C ALA A 751 -10.19 -25.44 -4.03
N VAL A 752 -10.19 -26.78 -4.09
CA VAL A 752 -9.99 -27.54 -5.34
C VAL A 752 -11.06 -28.63 -5.44
N THR A 753 -11.59 -28.82 -6.63
CA THR A 753 -12.53 -29.93 -6.87
C THR A 753 -11.86 -31.30 -6.67
N PRO A 754 -12.60 -32.34 -6.32
CA PRO A 754 -12.04 -33.70 -6.20
C PRO A 754 -11.34 -34.17 -7.49
N GLU A 755 -11.81 -33.74 -8.65
CA GLU A 755 -11.24 -34.11 -9.95
C GLU A 755 -9.86 -33.45 -10.17
N ASN A 756 -9.69 -32.18 -9.77
CA ASN A 756 -8.46 -31.42 -9.97
C ASN A 756 -7.44 -31.63 -8.84
N TYR A 757 -7.87 -32.21 -7.69
CA TYR A 757 -7.02 -32.34 -6.50
C TYR A 757 -5.64 -32.98 -6.79
N GLY A 758 -5.66 -34.14 -7.50
CA GLY A 758 -4.41 -34.85 -7.80
C GLY A 758 -3.45 -34.10 -8.74
N GLU A 759 -3.99 -33.30 -9.66
CA GLU A 759 -3.21 -32.48 -10.58
C GLU A 759 -2.57 -31.30 -9.84
N VAL A 760 -3.38 -30.60 -9.03
CA VAL A 760 -2.92 -29.44 -8.24
C VAL A 760 -1.83 -29.87 -7.25
N MET A 761 -2.06 -30.95 -6.48
CA MET A 761 -1.07 -31.47 -5.53
C MET A 761 0.25 -31.84 -6.21
N ARG A 762 0.20 -32.49 -7.36
CA ARG A 762 1.40 -32.85 -8.13
C ARG A 762 2.17 -31.63 -8.61
N ALA A 763 1.47 -30.64 -9.18
CA ALA A 763 2.09 -29.43 -9.69
C ALA A 763 2.76 -28.60 -8.56
N LEU A 764 2.14 -28.54 -7.38
CA LEU A 764 2.74 -27.86 -6.21
C LEU A 764 4.01 -28.58 -5.74
N VAL A 765 3.97 -29.93 -5.66
CA VAL A 765 5.15 -30.74 -5.29
C VAL A 765 6.26 -30.62 -6.35
N ASP A 766 5.92 -30.67 -7.65
CA ASP A 766 6.89 -30.50 -8.75
C ASP A 766 7.53 -29.11 -8.74
N ALA A 767 6.81 -28.11 -8.23
CA ALA A 767 7.33 -26.76 -7.99
C ALA A 767 8.14 -26.66 -6.68
N GLU A 768 8.40 -27.77 -5.98
CA GLU A 768 9.09 -27.81 -4.68
C GLU A 768 8.43 -26.93 -3.62
N LEU A 769 7.11 -26.90 -3.60
CA LEU A 769 6.30 -26.23 -2.57
C LEU A 769 5.74 -27.28 -1.60
N THR A 770 5.69 -26.92 -0.34
CA THR A 770 4.94 -27.72 0.63
C THR A 770 3.46 -27.57 0.35
N ALA A 771 2.74 -28.67 0.29
CA ALA A 771 1.30 -28.68 0.09
C ALA A 771 0.68 -29.86 0.85
N GLY A 772 -0.42 -29.61 1.53
CA GLY A 772 -1.12 -30.63 2.31
C GLY A 772 -2.63 -30.43 2.30
N TRP A 773 -3.35 -31.53 2.27
CA TRP A 773 -4.78 -31.52 2.51
C TRP A 773 -5.02 -31.13 3.98
N VAL A 774 -5.89 -30.14 4.22
CA VAL A 774 -6.24 -29.70 5.56
C VAL A 774 -7.72 -29.88 5.88
N GLY A 775 -8.58 -30.07 4.88
CA GLY A 775 -10.00 -30.18 5.12
C GLY A 775 -10.87 -30.28 3.89
N VAL A 776 -12.17 -30.14 4.12
CA VAL A 776 -13.21 -30.12 3.08
C VAL A 776 -14.26 -29.05 3.37
N THR A 777 -14.97 -28.63 2.32
CA THR A 777 -16.14 -27.76 2.41
C THR A 777 -17.44 -28.56 2.54
N GLY A 778 -18.56 -27.89 2.84
CA GLY A 778 -19.92 -28.47 2.84
C GLY A 778 -20.41 -28.97 4.21
N THR A 779 -19.67 -28.70 5.29
CA THR A 779 -20.05 -29.14 6.67
C THR A 779 -21.29 -28.39 7.15
N LYS A 780 -22.28 -29.15 7.63
CA LYS A 780 -23.56 -28.62 8.15
C LYS A 780 -23.89 -29.23 9.51
N ASP A 781 -24.62 -28.47 10.33
CA ASP A 781 -25.21 -28.99 11.55
C ASP A 781 -26.43 -29.87 11.29
N GLN A 782 -27.10 -30.38 12.35
CA GLN A 782 -28.30 -31.22 12.25
C GLN A 782 -29.51 -30.48 11.64
N GLN A 783 -29.50 -29.15 11.63
CA GLN A 783 -30.52 -28.27 11.06
C GLN A 783 -30.16 -27.84 9.61
N GLY A 784 -29.03 -28.31 9.08
CA GLY A 784 -28.54 -27.99 7.74
C GLY A 784 -27.83 -26.60 7.64
N GLN A 785 -27.47 -26.00 8.77
CA GLN A 785 -26.76 -24.71 8.77
C GLN A 785 -25.24 -24.92 8.60
N PRO A 786 -24.54 -24.05 7.85
CA PRO A 786 -23.10 -24.16 7.68
C PRO A 786 -22.34 -24.03 9.01
N MET A 787 -21.37 -24.92 9.20
CA MET A 787 -20.54 -24.96 10.41
C MET A 787 -19.06 -25.03 10.06
N VAL A 788 -18.22 -24.29 10.77
CA VAL A 788 -16.77 -24.52 10.77
C VAL A 788 -16.45 -25.47 11.91
N ARG A 789 -15.87 -26.62 11.57
CA ARG A 789 -15.45 -27.64 12.53
C ARG A 789 -13.94 -27.84 12.43
N LEU A 790 -13.23 -27.52 13.50
CA LEU A 790 -11.80 -27.80 13.67
C LEU A 790 -11.70 -29.13 14.44
N ASN A 791 -11.26 -30.20 13.76
CA ASN A 791 -11.23 -31.54 14.34
C ASN A 791 -9.92 -32.26 13.99
N THR A 792 -9.09 -32.53 15.01
CA THR A 792 -7.80 -33.22 14.84
C THR A 792 -7.93 -34.68 14.44
N ALA A 793 -9.14 -35.27 14.51
CA ALA A 793 -9.41 -36.60 14.02
C ALA A 793 -9.89 -36.64 12.55
N ALA A 794 -10.11 -35.45 11.93
CA ALA A 794 -10.48 -35.40 10.51
C ALA A 794 -9.27 -35.86 9.65
N MET A 795 -9.51 -36.81 8.77
CA MET A 795 -8.49 -37.38 7.87
C MET A 795 -9.01 -37.37 6.43
N PRO A 796 -8.11 -37.26 5.44
CA PRO A 796 -8.50 -37.40 4.04
C PRO A 796 -9.11 -38.79 3.82
N SER A 797 -10.05 -38.88 2.92
CA SER A 797 -10.73 -40.18 2.56
C SER A 797 -9.80 -41.21 1.92
N THR A 798 -8.60 -40.79 1.49
CA THR A 798 -7.56 -41.66 0.92
C THR A 798 -6.35 -41.67 1.85
N PRO A 799 -5.73 -42.83 2.17
CA PRO A 799 -4.54 -42.92 3.02
C PRO A 799 -3.37 -42.11 2.47
N MET A 800 -2.61 -41.44 3.32
CA MET A 800 -1.48 -40.60 2.94
C MET A 800 -0.39 -41.35 2.15
N SER A 801 -0.19 -42.65 2.40
CA SER A 801 0.71 -43.50 1.60
C SER A 801 0.26 -43.66 0.14
N GLU A 802 -1.05 -43.55 -0.14
CA GLU A 802 -1.59 -43.56 -1.49
C GLU A 802 -1.60 -42.16 -2.13
N GLN A 803 -1.61 -41.08 -1.33
CA GLN A 803 -1.47 -39.72 -1.85
C GLN A 803 -0.06 -39.48 -2.42
N ALA A 804 0.96 -40.02 -1.75
CA ALA A 804 2.33 -40.04 -2.28
C ALA A 804 2.47 -41.00 -3.48
N ALA A 805 1.72 -42.09 -3.51
CA ALA A 805 1.70 -43.03 -4.63
C ALA A 805 0.81 -42.57 -5.81
N LEU A 806 -0.23 -41.75 -5.58
CA LEU A 806 -1.03 -41.08 -6.62
C LEU A 806 -0.23 -40.02 -7.37
N ALA A 807 0.84 -39.51 -6.76
CA ALA A 807 1.84 -38.72 -7.47
C ALA A 807 2.66 -39.55 -8.48
N THR A 808 2.61 -40.88 -8.40
CA THR A 808 3.39 -41.79 -9.24
C THR A 808 2.60 -42.75 -10.14
N ASP A 809 1.26 -42.94 -9.95
CA ASP A 809 0.49 -43.88 -10.81
C ASP A 809 -0.99 -43.54 -10.95
N LEU A 810 -1.48 -43.49 -12.19
CA LEU A 810 -2.86 -43.17 -12.57
C LEU A 810 -3.75 -44.40 -12.45
N GLY A 811 -4.64 -44.45 -11.47
CA GLY A 811 -5.62 -45.52 -11.39
C GLY A 811 -6.77 -45.30 -10.40
N GLN A 812 -7.91 -45.12 -10.93
CA GLN A 812 -9.33 -45.15 -10.47
C GLN A 812 -9.70 -45.14 -8.98
N PRO A 813 -10.81 -44.49 -8.58
CA PRO A 813 -11.22 -44.32 -7.19
C PRO A 813 -11.83 -45.59 -6.60
N ALA A 814 -11.43 -45.95 -5.37
CA ALA A 814 -12.03 -46.99 -4.55
C ALA A 814 -12.96 -46.39 -3.49
N GLU A 815 -14.18 -46.93 -3.41
CA GLU A 815 -15.16 -46.61 -2.36
C GLU A 815 -14.63 -46.98 -0.96
N ALA A 816 -14.57 -46.03 -0.02
CA ALA A 816 -14.09 -46.25 1.34
C ALA A 816 -15.22 -46.56 2.32
N SER A 817 -15.13 -47.72 2.99
CA SER A 817 -15.90 -48.02 4.22
C SER A 817 -14.97 -47.87 5.43
N ALA A 818 -15.29 -46.94 6.33
CA ALA A 818 -14.57 -46.77 7.59
C ALA A 818 -14.89 -47.86 8.58
N THR A 819 -13.92 -48.67 9.02
CA THR A 819 -13.98 -49.46 10.24
C THR A 819 -13.04 -48.91 11.29
N VAL A 820 -13.62 -48.40 12.39
CA VAL A 820 -12.88 -47.92 13.56
C VAL A 820 -12.46 -49.16 14.38
N SER A 821 -11.15 -49.30 14.66
CA SER A 821 -10.65 -50.25 15.64
C SER A 821 -10.73 -49.66 17.05
N GLU A 822 -11.46 -50.31 17.93
CA GLU A 822 -11.53 -49.97 19.37
C GLU A 822 -10.25 -50.45 20.07
N GLY A 823 -9.52 -49.54 20.78
CA GLY A 823 -8.60 -49.93 21.84
C GLY A 823 -7.24 -49.24 21.90
N GLU A 824 -7.12 -47.91 21.81
CA GLU A 824 -5.99 -47.18 22.36
C GLU A 824 -6.51 -45.95 23.09
N GLU A 825 -5.95 -45.58 24.27
CA GLU A 825 -6.27 -44.36 25.00
C GLU A 825 -5.94 -43.19 24.09
N GLN A 826 -6.97 -42.61 23.47
CA GLN A 826 -6.84 -41.45 22.60
C GLN A 826 -6.43 -40.26 23.47
N THR A 827 -5.29 -39.63 23.16
CA THR A 827 -4.99 -38.28 23.58
C THR A 827 -6.18 -37.39 23.22
N PRO A 828 -6.73 -36.56 24.15
CA PRO A 828 -7.88 -35.73 23.84
C PRO A 828 -7.58 -34.80 22.68
N GLY A 829 -8.19 -35.07 21.54
CA GLY A 829 -8.05 -34.24 20.34
C GLY A 829 -8.81 -32.91 20.48
N VAL A 830 -8.48 -31.95 19.59
CA VAL A 830 -9.26 -30.73 19.45
C VAL A 830 -10.52 -31.04 18.65
N ASP A 831 -11.69 -30.66 19.16
CA ASP A 831 -12.97 -30.63 18.43
C ASP A 831 -13.69 -29.34 18.79
N ILE A 832 -13.62 -28.35 17.88
CA ILE A 832 -14.25 -27.04 17.99
C ILE A 832 -15.25 -26.90 16.86
N SER A 833 -16.47 -26.49 17.19
CA SER A 833 -17.52 -26.21 16.22
C SER A 833 -18.10 -24.82 16.44
N VAL A 834 -18.16 -24.02 15.38
CA VAL A 834 -18.73 -22.66 15.38
C VAL A 834 -19.60 -22.53 14.13
N SER A 835 -20.81 -22.00 14.26
CA SER A 835 -21.64 -21.76 13.08
C SER A 835 -21.08 -20.58 12.27
N VAL A 836 -21.22 -20.66 10.94
CA VAL A 836 -20.85 -19.54 10.05
C VAL A 836 -21.66 -18.27 10.40
N ALA A 837 -22.88 -18.44 10.89
CA ALA A 837 -23.71 -17.34 11.38
C ALA A 837 -23.12 -16.68 12.64
N GLU A 838 -22.65 -17.46 13.62
CA GLU A 838 -21.97 -16.94 14.83
C GLU A 838 -20.69 -16.20 14.45
N LEU A 839 -19.85 -16.75 13.57
CA LEU A 839 -18.65 -16.08 13.08
C LEU A 839 -19.00 -14.74 12.42
N ARG A 840 -19.98 -14.72 11.53
CA ARG A 840 -20.43 -13.51 10.83
C ARG A 840 -20.96 -12.45 11.81
N GLU A 841 -21.74 -12.86 12.81
CA GLU A 841 -22.28 -11.94 13.82
C GLU A 841 -21.15 -11.23 14.58
N VAL A 842 -20.17 -11.97 15.11
CA VAL A 842 -19.08 -11.37 15.86
C VAL A 842 -18.14 -10.55 14.95
N TRP A 843 -17.93 -10.98 13.70
CA TRP A 843 -17.09 -10.32 12.72
C TRP A 843 -17.64 -8.98 12.28
N THR A 844 -18.96 -8.86 12.05
CA THR A 844 -19.59 -7.63 11.54
C THR A 844 -20.02 -6.65 12.61
N ALA A 845 -20.08 -7.05 13.88
CA ALA A 845 -20.65 -6.23 14.94
C ALA A 845 -19.74 -5.08 15.42
N THR A 846 -18.44 -5.23 15.34
CA THR A 846 -17.46 -4.40 16.07
C THR A 846 -17.42 -2.95 15.61
N LEU A 847 -17.14 -2.68 14.33
CA LEU A 847 -17.05 -1.29 13.84
C LEU A 847 -18.39 -0.56 13.92
N PRO A 848 -19.54 -1.12 13.52
CA PRO A 848 -20.84 -0.46 13.71
C PRO A 848 -21.14 -0.12 15.18
N ALA A 849 -20.77 -0.96 16.13
CA ALA A 849 -20.96 -0.68 17.55
C ALA A 849 -20.08 0.47 18.05
N LEU A 850 -18.84 0.55 17.59
CA LEU A 850 -17.90 1.60 17.97
C LEU A 850 -18.25 2.97 17.35
N PHE A 851 -18.73 3.00 16.11
CA PHE A 851 -19.01 4.23 15.37
C PHE A 851 -20.49 4.63 15.27
N SER A 852 -21.41 3.87 15.87
CA SER A 852 -22.88 4.14 15.82
C SER A 852 -23.31 5.51 16.36
N HIS A 853 -22.49 6.13 17.22
CA HIS A 853 -22.77 7.44 17.78
C HIS A 853 -22.29 8.62 16.90
N ALA A 854 -21.41 8.38 15.94
CA ALA A 854 -20.86 9.41 15.06
C ALA A 854 -21.86 9.87 13.98
N VAL A 855 -22.78 9.01 13.56
CA VAL A 855 -23.77 9.31 12.50
C VAL A 855 -24.84 10.29 12.97
N GLY A 856 -25.08 10.42 14.28
CA GLY A 856 -26.07 11.36 14.84
C GLY A 856 -25.61 12.80 15.00
N ALA A 857 -24.29 13.05 14.96
CA ALA A 857 -23.72 14.38 15.20
C ALA A 857 -23.54 15.22 13.91
N ASN A 858 -23.47 14.58 12.73
CA ASN A 858 -23.24 15.25 11.44
C ASN A 858 -24.52 15.56 10.64
N SER A 859 -25.71 15.27 11.14
CA SER A 859 -26.98 15.62 10.47
C SER A 859 -27.46 17.06 10.75
N ALA A 860 -26.61 17.92 11.29
CA ALA A 860 -26.90 19.30 11.60
C ALA A 860 -25.78 20.24 11.13
N VAL A 861 -25.49 20.23 9.82
CA VAL A 861 -24.81 21.34 9.12
C VAL A 861 -25.51 21.55 7.79
#